data_bc0dd4c1fc8dc11b4670114c92f4b849
#
_entry.id   bc0dd4c1fc8dc11b4670114c92f4b849
#
_cell.length_a   1.000
_cell.length_b   1.000
_cell.length_c   1.000
_cell.angle_alpha   90.00
_cell.angle_beta   90.00
_cell.angle_gamma   90.00
#
_symmetry.space_group_name_H-M   'P 1'
#
loop_
_entity.id
_entity.type
_entity.pdbx_description
1 polymer ?
#
loop_
_entity_poly.entity_id
_entity_poly.type
_entity_poly.pdbx_seq_one_letter_code
_entity_poly.pdbx_strand_id
1 'polypeptide(L)'
;MDSNPSLTPVSAGGGPNPRSLFPQGPSFTLDNFANKDFIVRDFVEELAKNSVPTSRRSGTGIQSFDPKPMIRTFETSLSDELRQRETNLLTSVRRAEISYNQTLETLGKKLDQSISTFEALDVSLNNPNKPQTNFRGEKSVGDGNIAVQIGEKLEDQDKQRRRALDANFLIQCWLEVSDAGRLKSLEDMIQYQGSCENKARCAILARQLMKMSQILDPNSWMQADKLNMVNNMTNEINGGQGHNTREIIEKFSEVLEKDLLKQFDDSYRRQNFDEMLECARVMHDFNGGSSVIALFVNQHQFFIDRSQLITEEVTTDNELWDKLADPDSDPPEVEPSLRSLVDEIKVVMQEESFIIRRAFPYYELVLTKFIQRIFQQSIQQRLEMVLEKADTISSLAFLRSLHASRSYISSLIEDLKAHGLTEHPEPCSVQAALTLDQQLDELFVPYLVGNSYIDRERKSLTELKSSLLFKYTIYHSRRKKVPTGFMASLAQQGSQLLSGVKDAYIDRLDSSELTPTQKATLLRVADLRDTDSSYNKNEIDVTDEDGILSIPNARRMLKWIAESVKRALELGSGSETPKDVSVLLNLLLTNIGQIYVETTLDAISDQATAQETSKIEPDLAYLPSLRPAIIITRIMSQFINTVLIRLAESNTTVRRNMETQTKACVDRIEVKTNGIIQSVLTVTINWISKLLANQKKMDFKPKDSDLIETLQTTTCLSISTFISRITSLVPQAIDGQNLEAFSNMLAINIRDLLFEHFKKFQVNATGGLFIAQDMSKYVSTLKGLSLTKETESSVEVLSEIGNLFIIGPEALRERSRNLQQGGAGKKLQKSDFRAFVMKRDDSGSVGVQSVLAGL
;
A
#
# COMPACT_ATOMS: atom_id res chain seq x y z
N MET A 1 -20.72 -43.70 34.58
CA MET A 1 -22.10 -43.29 34.90
C MET A 1 -22.16 -41.81 34.54
N ASP A 2 -22.54 -41.60 33.40
CA ASP A 2 -23.80 -41.11 32.78
C ASP A 2 -23.85 -39.59 32.76
N SER A 3 -24.09 -38.91 31.73
CA SER A 3 -24.72 -39.18 30.44
C SER A 3 -24.64 -37.92 29.55
N ASN A 4 -24.37 -38.13 28.30
CA ASN A 4 -24.70 -37.18 27.22
C ASN A 4 -26.22 -37.14 26.98
N PRO A 5 -26.78 -36.11 26.44
CA PRO A 5 -27.52 -36.35 25.21
C PRO A 5 -27.21 -35.41 24.05
N SER A 6 -26.90 -36.03 22.94
CA SER A 6 -27.06 -35.56 21.59
C SER A 6 -28.53 -35.31 21.20
N LEU A 7 -28.79 -34.28 20.42
CA LEU A 7 -29.99 -34.20 19.62
C LEU A 7 -29.66 -33.67 18.23
N THR A 8 -29.66 -34.60 17.30
CA THR A 8 -29.88 -34.33 15.86
C THR A 8 -31.38 -34.26 15.60
N PRO A 9 -31.83 -33.51 14.60
CA PRO A 9 -33.01 -33.91 13.83
C PRO A 9 -32.72 -34.09 12.35
N VAL A 10 -33.31 -35.12 11.92
CA VAL A 10 -33.55 -35.82 10.70
C VAL A 10 -33.92 -34.91 9.50
N SER A 11 -33.33 -35.30 8.38
CA SER A 11 -33.60 -34.91 7.02
C SER A 11 -34.96 -35.32 6.51
N ALA A 12 -35.58 -34.46 5.67
CA ALA A 12 -36.52 -34.90 4.65
C ALA A 12 -36.26 -34.08 3.36
N GLY A 13 -36.15 -34.79 2.24
CA GLY A 13 -35.70 -34.30 0.98
C GLY A 13 -36.71 -33.58 0.10
N GLY A 14 -36.22 -33.00 -0.97
CA GLY A 14 -36.98 -32.49 -2.13
C GLY A 14 -36.22 -31.50 -2.96
N GLY A 15 -35.77 -31.87 -4.15
CA GLY A 15 -35.52 -31.15 -5.40
C GLY A 15 -34.68 -29.86 -5.47
N PRO A 16 -33.89 -29.66 -6.51
CA PRO A 16 -33.01 -28.49 -6.63
C PRO A 16 -33.74 -27.28 -7.20
N ASN A 17 -34.08 -26.35 -6.34
CA ASN A 17 -34.37 -24.98 -6.75
C ASN A 17 -33.16 -24.09 -6.43
N PRO A 18 -32.87 -23.06 -7.23
CA PRO A 18 -31.79 -22.15 -6.93
C PRO A 18 -32.03 -21.53 -5.54
N ARG A 19 -31.16 -21.89 -4.60
CA ARG A 19 -31.25 -21.43 -3.21
C ARG A 19 -31.05 -19.93 -3.18
N SER A 20 -32.11 -19.19 -2.89
CA SER A 20 -32.00 -17.82 -2.41
C SER A 20 -31.11 -17.84 -1.17
N LEU A 21 -30.09 -16.97 -1.13
CA LEU A 21 -29.23 -16.81 0.03
C LEU A 21 -29.99 -16.39 1.30
N PHE A 22 -31.23 -15.92 1.14
CA PHE A 22 -32.07 -15.42 2.22
C PHE A 22 -33.47 -16.04 2.17
N PRO A 23 -33.68 -17.25 2.71
CA PRO A 23 -34.98 -17.96 2.61
C PRO A 23 -36.15 -17.29 3.33
N GLN A 24 -35.91 -16.31 4.21
CA GLN A 24 -36.94 -15.54 4.93
C GLN A 24 -36.90 -14.04 4.64
N GLY A 25 -36.24 -13.62 3.57
CA GLY A 25 -35.94 -12.22 3.28
C GLY A 25 -34.66 -11.73 3.95
N PRO A 26 -34.13 -10.57 3.54
CA PRO A 26 -32.90 -10.04 4.10
C PRO A 26 -33.11 -9.66 5.57
N SER A 27 -32.36 -10.32 6.46
CA SER A 27 -32.33 -9.99 7.89
C SER A 27 -31.08 -9.18 8.22
N PHE A 28 -31.24 -8.18 9.08
CA PHE A 28 -30.18 -7.29 9.51
C PHE A 28 -29.41 -7.86 10.69
N THR A 29 -28.85 -9.08 10.54
CA THR A 29 -28.07 -9.74 11.57
C THR A 29 -26.59 -9.76 11.21
N LEU A 30 -25.75 -9.63 12.22
CA LEU A 30 -24.28 -9.65 12.05
C LEU A 30 -23.78 -10.95 11.39
N ASP A 31 -24.45 -12.07 11.66
CA ASP A 31 -24.07 -13.37 11.10
C ASP A 31 -24.28 -13.43 9.58
N ASN A 32 -25.29 -12.72 9.07
CA ASN A 32 -25.50 -12.60 7.62
C ASN A 32 -24.40 -11.79 6.94
N PHE A 33 -23.90 -10.74 7.60
CA PHE A 33 -22.79 -9.92 7.07
C PHE A 33 -21.42 -10.56 7.25
N ALA A 34 -21.27 -11.46 8.22
CA ALA A 34 -20.02 -12.19 8.46
C ALA A 34 -19.86 -13.43 7.56
N ASN A 35 -20.87 -13.79 6.79
CA ASN A 35 -20.82 -14.95 5.91
C ASN A 35 -19.86 -14.69 4.74
N LYS A 36 -18.99 -15.64 4.43
CA LYS A 36 -18.02 -15.57 3.31
C LYS A 36 -18.70 -15.41 1.94
N ASP A 37 -19.95 -15.88 1.82
CA ASP A 37 -20.73 -15.84 0.58
C ASP A 37 -21.65 -14.59 0.50
N PHE A 38 -21.46 -13.61 1.42
CA PHE A 38 -22.25 -12.40 1.44
C PHE A 38 -21.87 -11.45 0.29
N ILE A 39 -22.80 -11.25 -0.64
CA ILE A 39 -22.66 -10.31 -1.75
C ILE A 39 -23.57 -9.11 -1.48
N VAL A 40 -22.96 -7.94 -1.27
CA VAL A 40 -23.68 -6.68 -0.96
C VAL A 40 -24.73 -6.34 -2.02
N ARG A 41 -24.43 -6.59 -3.28
CA ARG A 41 -25.36 -6.33 -4.39
C ARG A 41 -26.63 -7.16 -4.30
N ASP A 42 -26.51 -8.44 -4.02
CA ASP A 42 -27.64 -9.37 -3.93
C ASP A 42 -28.49 -9.05 -2.71
N PHE A 43 -27.86 -8.66 -1.61
CA PHE A 43 -28.54 -8.20 -0.40
C PHE A 43 -29.37 -6.93 -0.64
N VAL A 44 -28.79 -5.94 -1.32
CA VAL A 44 -29.47 -4.68 -1.65
C VAL A 44 -30.61 -4.91 -2.66
N GLU A 45 -30.43 -5.82 -3.61
CA GLU A 45 -31.46 -6.16 -4.60
C GLU A 45 -32.64 -6.88 -3.95
N GLU A 46 -32.41 -7.80 -3.02
CA GLU A 46 -33.45 -8.50 -2.25
C GLU A 46 -34.20 -7.53 -1.32
N LEU A 47 -33.49 -6.60 -0.72
CA LEU A 47 -34.04 -5.54 0.13
C LEU A 47 -34.95 -4.59 -0.69
N ALA A 48 -34.54 -4.27 -1.90
CA ALA A 48 -35.32 -3.46 -2.83
C ALA A 48 -36.59 -4.19 -3.32
N LYS A 49 -36.49 -5.49 -3.60
CA LYS A 49 -37.65 -6.33 -3.98
C LYS A 49 -38.73 -6.39 -2.89
N ASN A 50 -38.29 -6.52 -1.63
CA ASN A 50 -39.20 -6.62 -0.49
C ASN A 50 -39.78 -5.26 -0.04
N SER A 51 -39.17 -4.16 -0.50
CA SER A 51 -39.62 -2.80 -0.15
C SER A 51 -40.68 -2.22 -1.11
N VAL A 52 -40.96 -2.90 -2.23
CA VAL A 52 -41.99 -2.47 -3.18
C VAL A 52 -43.34 -3.10 -2.79
N PRO A 53 -44.32 -2.32 -2.34
CA PRO A 53 -45.65 -2.87 -2.05
C PRO A 53 -46.29 -3.31 -3.38
N THR A 54 -46.60 -4.61 -3.49
CA THR A 54 -47.38 -5.18 -4.57
C THR A 54 -48.83 -4.75 -4.44
N SER A 55 -49.15 -3.50 -4.71
CA SER A 55 -50.48 -3.01 -4.90
C SER A 55 -50.61 -2.48 -6.32
N ARG A 56 -51.22 -3.31 -7.19
CA ARG A 56 -51.82 -2.86 -8.43
C ARG A 56 -53.03 -2.00 -8.10
N ARG A 57 -52.93 -0.68 -8.32
CA ARG A 57 -54.01 0.15 -8.86
C ARG A 57 -53.49 1.55 -9.16
N SER A 58 -53.56 1.85 -10.43
CA SER A 58 -53.73 3.16 -11.11
C SER A 58 -53.64 4.44 -10.26
N GLY A 59 -52.76 5.34 -10.64
CA GLY A 59 -52.90 6.77 -10.32
C GLY A 59 -51.53 7.43 -10.06
N THR A 60 -51.07 8.14 -11.08
CA THR A 60 -50.16 9.29 -11.09
C THR A 60 -49.72 9.80 -9.71
N GLY A 61 -48.46 9.60 -9.39
CA GLY A 61 -47.78 10.25 -8.26
C GLY A 61 -46.46 9.56 -7.98
N ILE A 62 -45.38 10.07 -8.54
CA ILE A 62 -44.00 9.67 -8.16
C ILE A 62 -43.77 10.16 -6.74
N GLN A 63 -44.10 9.31 -5.74
CA GLN A 63 -43.56 9.55 -4.40
C GLN A 63 -42.07 9.18 -4.39
N SER A 64 -41.25 10.16 -4.15
CA SER A 64 -39.84 9.96 -3.95
C SER A 64 -39.62 9.02 -2.76
N PHE A 65 -39.00 7.88 -3.02
CA PHE A 65 -38.55 6.93 -1.99
C PHE A 65 -37.52 7.64 -1.10
N ASP A 66 -37.85 7.87 0.18
CA ASP A 66 -36.89 8.38 1.17
C ASP A 66 -36.26 7.19 1.91
N PRO A 67 -35.01 6.85 1.66
CA PRO A 67 -34.33 5.72 2.30
C PRO A 67 -33.95 5.96 3.78
N LYS A 68 -34.11 7.19 4.27
CA LYS A 68 -33.64 7.59 5.62
C LYS A 68 -34.25 6.80 6.78
N PRO A 69 -35.58 6.51 6.81
CA PRO A 69 -36.12 5.72 7.91
C PRO A 69 -35.61 4.28 7.92
N MET A 70 -35.33 3.70 6.77
CA MET A 70 -34.86 2.34 6.64
C MET A 70 -33.38 2.19 7.06
N ILE A 71 -32.56 3.17 6.74
CA ILE A 71 -31.17 3.23 7.19
C ILE A 71 -31.10 3.36 8.71
N ARG A 72 -31.95 4.16 9.32
CA ARG A 72 -32.01 4.31 10.79
C ARG A 72 -32.45 3.03 11.49
N THR A 73 -33.42 2.30 10.96
CA THR A 73 -33.83 1.01 11.54
C THR A 73 -32.73 -0.04 11.41
N PHE A 74 -31.98 -0.02 10.32
CA PHE A 74 -30.80 -0.86 10.15
C PHE A 74 -29.70 -0.53 11.16
N GLU A 75 -29.36 0.75 11.31
CA GLU A 75 -28.34 1.23 12.23
C GLU A 75 -28.67 0.90 13.70
N THR A 76 -29.93 1.05 14.10
CA THR A 76 -30.38 0.70 15.45
C THR A 76 -30.35 -0.81 15.69
N SER A 77 -30.84 -1.61 14.74
CA SER A 77 -30.84 -3.07 14.86
C SER A 77 -29.43 -3.65 14.93
N LEU A 78 -28.50 -3.15 14.11
CA LEU A 78 -27.09 -3.56 14.12
C LEU A 78 -26.39 -3.15 15.43
N SER A 79 -26.68 -1.94 15.91
CA SER A 79 -26.13 -1.44 17.18
C SER A 79 -26.61 -2.26 18.38
N ASP A 80 -27.88 -2.66 18.39
CA ASP A 80 -28.45 -3.48 19.45
C ASP A 80 -27.86 -4.91 19.42
N GLU A 81 -27.67 -5.49 18.26
CA GLU A 81 -27.06 -6.81 18.12
C GLU A 81 -25.57 -6.80 18.55
N LEU A 82 -24.83 -5.75 18.20
CA LEU A 82 -23.45 -5.57 18.66
C LEU A 82 -23.38 -5.46 20.18
N ARG A 83 -24.26 -4.67 20.81
CA ARG A 83 -24.35 -4.57 22.27
C ARG A 83 -24.69 -5.89 22.92
N GLN A 84 -25.58 -6.66 22.33
CA GLN A 84 -25.96 -7.98 22.86
C GLN A 84 -24.77 -8.96 22.77
N ARG A 85 -24.00 -8.97 21.67
CA ARG A 85 -22.79 -9.78 21.55
C ARG A 85 -21.70 -9.34 22.51
N GLU A 86 -21.52 -8.03 22.69
CA GLU A 86 -20.58 -7.47 23.68
C GLU A 86 -20.94 -7.94 25.11
N THR A 87 -22.22 -7.84 25.49
CA THR A 87 -22.66 -8.31 26.82
C THR A 87 -22.49 -9.82 26.99
N ASN A 88 -22.76 -10.60 25.95
CA ASN A 88 -22.54 -12.05 25.95
C ASN A 88 -21.06 -12.41 26.08
N LEU A 89 -20.19 -11.70 25.35
CA LEU A 89 -18.73 -11.86 25.48
C LEU A 89 -18.24 -11.50 26.88
N LEU A 90 -18.66 -10.37 27.41
CA LEU A 90 -18.30 -9.94 28.77
C LEU A 90 -18.77 -10.95 29.82
N THR A 91 -19.98 -11.51 29.68
CA THR A 91 -20.47 -12.55 30.61
C THR A 91 -19.71 -13.85 30.46
N SER A 92 -19.30 -14.25 29.24
CA SER A 92 -18.48 -15.44 29.01
C SER A 92 -17.07 -15.30 29.57
N VAL A 93 -16.44 -14.13 29.38
CA VAL A 93 -15.12 -13.82 29.95
C VAL A 93 -15.18 -13.83 31.48
N ARG A 94 -16.20 -13.21 32.10
CA ARG A 94 -16.38 -13.26 33.56
C ARG A 94 -16.58 -14.68 34.08
N ARG A 95 -17.33 -15.53 33.37
CA ARG A 95 -17.47 -16.93 33.76
C ARG A 95 -16.16 -17.69 33.68
N ALA A 96 -15.39 -17.47 32.60
CA ALA A 96 -14.06 -18.06 32.44
C ALA A 96 -13.10 -17.59 33.53
N GLU A 97 -13.14 -16.32 33.88
CA GLU A 97 -12.33 -15.73 34.96
C GLU A 97 -12.67 -16.31 36.35
N ILE A 98 -13.98 -16.44 36.64
CA ILE A 98 -14.45 -17.06 37.87
C ILE A 98 -14.02 -18.54 37.93
N SER A 99 -14.17 -19.28 36.85
CA SER A 99 -13.74 -20.68 36.76
C SER A 99 -12.24 -20.82 36.92
N TYR A 100 -11.45 -19.91 36.31
CA TYR A 100 -10.00 -19.91 36.45
C TYR A 100 -9.58 -19.60 37.89
N ASN A 101 -10.18 -18.61 38.54
CA ASN A 101 -9.90 -18.28 39.92
C ASN A 101 -10.28 -19.41 40.89
N GLN A 102 -11.40 -20.10 40.62
CA GLN A 102 -11.77 -21.29 41.39
C GLN A 102 -10.77 -22.43 41.20
N THR A 103 -10.28 -22.65 40.01
CA THR A 103 -9.24 -23.67 39.77
C THR A 103 -7.91 -23.30 40.43
N LEU A 104 -7.52 -22.04 40.40
CA LEU A 104 -6.34 -21.56 41.12
C LEU A 104 -6.48 -21.74 42.64
N GLU A 105 -7.63 -21.40 43.20
CA GLU A 105 -7.89 -21.60 44.64
C GLU A 105 -7.88 -23.07 45.04
N THR A 106 -8.46 -23.95 44.22
CA THR A 106 -8.42 -25.39 44.46
C THR A 106 -7.01 -25.96 44.32
N LEU A 107 -6.23 -25.44 43.37
CA LEU A 107 -4.82 -25.82 43.21
C LEU A 107 -3.98 -25.34 44.42
N GLY A 108 -4.21 -24.10 44.84
CA GLY A 108 -3.58 -23.56 46.07
C GLY A 108 -3.86 -24.43 47.28
N LYS A 109 -5.12 -24.76 47.52
CA LYS A 109 -5.50 -25.68 48.64
C LYS A 109 -4.85 -27.05 48.54
N LYS A 110 -4.73 -27.61 47.35
CA LYS A 110 -4.04 -28.89 47.13
C LYS A 110 -2.53 -28.76 47.36
N LEU A 111 -1.95 -27.66 46.95
CA LEU A 111 -0.52 -27.37 47.19
C LEU A 111 -0.24 -27.23 48.68
N ASP A 112 -1.08 -26.45 49.41
CA ASP A 112 -0.95 -26.27 50.86
C ASP A 112 -1.13 -27.61 51.60
N GLN A 113 -2.08 -28.45 51.17
CA GLN A 113 -2.22 -29.81 51.67
C GLN A 113 -0.99 -30.68 51.44
N SER A 114 -0.40 -30.55 50.21
CA SER A 114 0.81 -31.30 49.92
C SER A 114 1.99 -30.81 50.76
N ILE A 115 2.16 -29.50 50.90
CA ILE A 115 3.19 -28.91 51.77
C ILE A 115 2.99 -29.39 53.23
N SER A 116 1.77 -29.32 53.77
CA SER A 116 1.51 -29.77 55.15
C SER A 116 1.73 -31.27 55.34
N THR A 117 1.44 -32.10 54.31
CA THR A 117 1.77 -33.53 54.37
C THR A 117 3.26 -33.77 54.27
N PHE A 118 4.01 -32.99 53.46
CA PHE A 118 5.47 -33.07 53.44
C PHE A 118 6.09 -32.58 54.73
N GLU A 119 5.59 -31.51 55.34
CA GLU A 119 6.04 -31.02 56.66
C GLU A 119 5.75 -32.03 57.77
N ALA A 120 4.55 -32.69 57.74
CA ALA A 120 4.21 -33.74 58.66
C ALA A 120 5.11 -34.96 58.49
N LEU A 121 5.48 -35.30 57.24
CA LEU A 121 6.40 -36.40 56.93
C LEU A 121 7.83 -36.04 57.37
N ASP A 122 8.27 -34.81 57.17
CA ASP A 122 9.57 -34.31 57.61
C ASP A 122 9.66 -34.31 59.12
N VAL A 123 8.63 -33.82 59.81
CA VAL A 123 8.55 -33.88 61.30
C VAL A 123 8.51 -35.33 61.83
N SER A 124 7.86 -36.23 61.06
CA SER A 124 7.81 -37.68 61.38
C SER A 124 9.17 -38.35 61.18
N LEU A 125 9.92 -37.91 60.15
CA LEU A 125 11.26 -38.43 59.84
C LEU A 125 12.34 -37.86 60.77
N ASN A 126 12.20 -36.59 61.15
CA ASN A 126 13.24 -35.84 61.86
C ASN A 126 13.05 -35.85 63.43
N ASN A 127 12.02 -36.51 63.95
CA ASN A 127 11.73 -36.58 65.35
C ASN A 127 12.01 -37.98 65.98
N PRO A 128 13.26 -38.25 66.43
CA PRO A 128 13.63 -39.53 66.93
C PRO A 128 13.14 -39.82 68.36
N ASN A 129 12.42 -38.87 69.03
CA ASN A 129 12.13 -38.96 70.45
C ASN A 129 10.64 -38.82 70.84
N LYS A 130 9.75 -39.60 70.24
CA LYS A 130 8.45 -39.86 70.90
C LYS A 130 8.19 -41.33 70.94
N PRO A 131 8.25 -41.97 72.14
CA PRO A 131 7.82 -43.30 72.33
C PRO A 131 6.30 -43.32 72.15
N GLN A 132 5.79 -43.94 71.11
CA GLN A 132 4.40 -44.36 71.08
C GLN A 132 4.20 -45.50 72.06
N THR A 133 3.66 -45.20 73.18
CA THR A 133 3.07 -46.17 74.05
C THR A 133 1.79 -46.70 73.47
N ASN A 134 1.87 -47.82 72.79
CA ASN A 134 0.70 -48.63 72.47
C ASN A 134 0.77 -49.91 73.23
N PHE A 135 -0.32 -50.14 73.87
CA PHE A 135 -0.62 -51.34 74.73
C PHE A 135 -0.14 -52.61 74.06
N ARG A 136 0.62 -53.37 74.87
CA ARG A 136 1.24 -54.72 74.70
C ARG A 136 2.68 -54.71 74.29
N GLY A 137 3.46 -54.85 75.32
CA GLY A 137 4.87 -55.11 75.40
C GLY A 137 5.51 -55.87 74.29
N GLU A 138 6.16 -55.15 73.44
CA GLU A 138 7.34 -55.58 72.75
C GLU A 138 8.06 -54.29 72.28
N LYS A 139 9.30 -54.09 72.71
CA LYS A 139 10.18 -53.03 72.29
C LYS A 139 10.58 -53.29 70.84
N SER A 140 9.98 -52.75 69.89
CA SER A 140 10.60 -52.58 68.56
C SER A 140 11.27 -51.19 68.53
N VAL A 141 12.54 -51.18 68.73
CA VAL A 141 13.46 -50.09 68.47
C VAL A 141 13.23 -49.71 66.95
N GLY A 142 12.98 -48.45 66.68
CA GLY A 142 12.72 -47.93 65.34
C GLY A 142 13.88 -48.17 64.39
N ASP A 143 13.90 -49.32 63.75
CA ASP A 143 14.87 -49.77 62.77
C ASP A 143 14.81 -48.99 61.43
N GLY A 144 13.72 -48.28 61.22
CA GLY A 144 13.55 -47.50 59.96
C GLY A 144 14.49 -46.29 59.86
N ASN A 145 14.69 -45.62 60.97
CA ASN A 145 15.48 -44.39 60.99
C ASN A 145 17.00 -44.67 60.97
N ILE A 146 17.41 -45.72 61.58
CA ILE A 146 18.81 -46.18 61.59
C ILE A 146 19.19 -46.72 60.17
N ALA A 147 18.30 -47.44 59.54
CA ALA A 147 18.51 -47.98 58.19
C ALA A 147 18.67 -46.83 57.12
N VAL A 148 17.85 -45.80 57.21
CA VAL A 148 17.95 -44.58 56.33
C VAL A 148 19.27 -43.86 56.61
N GLN A 149 19.62 -43.60 57.85
CA GLN A 149 20.89 -42.95 58.23
C GLN A 149 22.11 -43.77 57.83
N ILE A 150 22.04 -45.11 57.97
CA ILE A 150 23.10 -46.00 57.48
C ILE A 150 23.13 -45.99 55.95
N GLY A 151 21.98 -45.94 55.27
CA GLY A 151 21.86 -45.82 53.83
C GLY A 151 22.49 -44.54 53.31
N GLU A 152 22.18 -43.38 53.91
CA GLU A 152 22.77 -42.06 53.58
C GLU A 152 24.29 -42.06 53.84
N LYS A 153 24.74 -42.60 54.97
CA LYS A 153 26.17 -42.73 55.24
C LYS A 153 26.89 -43.67 54.29
N LEU A 154 26.25 -44.73 53.87
CA LEU A 154 26.80 -45.68 52.87
C LEU A 154 26.85 -45.02 51.50
N GLU A 155 25.83 -44.27 51.16
CA GLU A 155 25.80 -43.53 49.89
C GLU A 155 26.88 -42.44 49.89
N ASP A 156 27.04 -41.70 50.98
CA ASP A 156 28.09 -40.71 51.12
C ASP A 156 29.50 -41.33 51.12
N GLN A 157 29.69 -42.48 51.76
CA GLN A 157 30.96 -43.22 51.71
C GLN A 157 31.21 -43.80 50.31
N ASP A 158 30.19 -44.26 49.61
CA ASP A 158 30.34 -44.74 48.23
C ASP A 158 30.64 -43.56 47.29
N LYS A 159 29.99 -42.43 47.48
CA LYS A 159 30.35 -41.18 46.76
C LYS A 159 31.81 -40.74 47.02
N GLN A 160 32.22 -40.80 48.28
CA GLN A 160 33.64 -40.48 48.65
C GLN A 160 34.61 -41.49 48.05
N ARG A 161 34.26 -42.81 48.10
CA ARG A 161 35.07 -43.87 47.47
C ARG A 161 35.19 -43.67 45.97
N ARG A 162 34.09 -43.37 45.28
CA ARG A 162 34.07 -43.11 43.84
C ARG A 162 34.95 -41.89 43.51
N ARG A 163 34.82 -40.79 44.27
CA ARG A 163 35.66 -39.60 44.11
C ARG A 163 37.16 -39.92 44.34
N ALA A 164 37.44 -40.72 45.34
CA ALA A 164 38.82 -41.13 45.63
C ALA A 164 39.42 -42.01 44.52
N LEU A 165 38.63 -42.94 43.95
CA LEU A 165 39.02 -43.76 42.85
C LEU A 165 39.23 -42.93 41.57
N ASP A 166 38.33 -41.98 41.30
CA ASP A 166 38.43 -41.07 40.16
C ASP A 166 39.65 -40.14 40.31
N ALA A 167 39.93 -39.65 41.52
CA ALA A 167 41.09 -38.85 41.80
C ALA A 167 42.43 -39.68 41.66
N ASN A 168 42.43 -40.90 42.13
CA ASN A 168 43.58 -41.77 41.97
C ASN A 168 43.85 -42.10 40.50
N PHE A 169 42.78 -42.36 39.70
CA PHE A 169 42.88 -42.57 38.28
C PHE A 169 43.37 -41.34 37.53
N LEU A 170 42.88 -40.16 37.93
CA LEU A 170 43.32 -38.87 37.38
C LEU A 170 44.80 -38.61 37.66
N ILE A 171 45.30 -38.90 38.87
CA ILE A 171 46.70 -38.80 39.23
C ILE A 171 47.56 -39.79 38.43
N GLN A 172 47.08 -40.99 38.24
CA GLN A 172 47.78 -42.00 37.42
C GLN A 172 47.89 -41.52 35.95
N CYS A 173 46.80 -41.02 35.38
CA CYS A 173 46.83 -40.42 34.04
C CYS A 173 47.80 -39.21 33.96
N TRP A 174 47.84 -38.36 34.99
CA TRP A 174 48.79 -37.25 35.04
C TRP A 174 50.25 -37.72 35.06
N LEU A 175 50.59 -38.79 35.85
CA LEU A 175 51.94 -39.38 35.88
C LEU A 175 52.29 -40.00 34.51
N GLU A 176 51.32 -40.64 33.86
CA GLU A 176 51.56 -41.16 32.48
C GLU A 176 51.90 -40.08 31.47
N VAL A 177 51.20 -38.93 31.56
CA VAL A 177 51.48 -37.78 30.68
C VAL A 177 52.84 -37.17 30.99
N SER A 178 53.14 -36.99 32.31
CA SER A 178 54.37 -36.34 32.78
C SER A 178 55.63 -37.22 32.50
N ASP A 179 55.57 -38.52 32.77
CA ASP A 179 56.67 -39.40 32.70
C ASP A 179 56.83 -40.13 31.36
N ALA A 180 55.74 -40.60 30.78
CA ALA A 180 55.76 -41.42 29.58
C ALA A 180 55.32 -40.64 28.29
N GLY A 181 54.79 -39.42 28.43
CA GLY A 181 54.35 -38.64 27.30
C GLY A 181 53.19 -39.26 26.50
N ARG A 182 52.40 -40.11 27.15
CA ARG A 182 51.27 -40.83 26.55
C ARG A 182 50.15 -40.99 27.56
N LEU A 183 48.89 -41.14 27.08
CA LEU A 183 47.67 -41.39 27.88
C LEU A 183 47.15 -42.78 27.67
N LYS A 184 48.03 -43.80 27.94
CA LYS A 184 47.74 -45.19 27.65
C LYS A 184 46.47 -45.66 28.39
N SER A 185 46.33 -45.35 29.68
CA SER A 185 45.16 -45.73 30.47
C SER A 185 43.86 -45.21 29.93
N LEU A 186 43.83 -44.02 29.34
CA LEU A 186 42.61 -43.46 28.70
C LEU A 186 42.40 -44.06 27.31
N GLU A 187 43.46 -44.29 26.53
CA GLU A 187 43.37 -44.97 25.23
C GLU A 187 42.84 -46.40 25.36
N ASP A 188 43.33 -47.15 26.30
CA ASP A 188 42.86 -48.52 26.61
C ASP A 188 41.38 -48.51 27.04
N MET A 189 40.97 -47.52 27.79
CA MET A 189 39.57 -47.41 28.23
C MET A 189 38.61 -47.14 27.05
N ILE A 190 39.04 -46.45 26.02
CA ILE A 190 38.30 -46.23 24.78
C ILE A 190 38.25 -47.49 23.92
N GLN A 191 39.38 -48.24 23.83
CA GLN A 191 39.50 -49.42 22.96
C GLN A 191 38.79 -50.67 23.50
N TYR A 192 38.83 -50.89 24.80
CA TYR A 192 38.34 -52.14 25.41
C TYR A 192 36.84 -52.13 25.71
N GLN A 193 36.23 -50.99 25.87
CA GLN A 193 34.79 -50.91 26.15
C GLN A 193 34.16 -49.72 25.39
N GLY A 194 34.07 -49.79 24.10
CA GLY A 194 33.61 -48.69 23.21
C GLY A 194 32.18 -48.14 23.43
N SER A 195 31.72 -48.19 24.69
CA SER A 195 30.44 -47.61 25.12
C SER A 195 30.55 -46.06 25.19
N CYS A 196 29.52 -45.37 24.81
CA CYS A 196 29.42 -43.89 24.92
C CYS A 196 29.69 -43.39 26.33
N GLU A 197 29.32 -44.15 27.34
CA GLU A 197 29.51 -43.85 28.76
C GLU A 197 31.01 -43.76 29.12
N ASN A 198 31.84 -44.68 28.59
CA ASN A 198 33.28 -44.62 28.79
C ASN A 198 33.95 -43.44 28.03
N LYS A 199 33.48 -43.11 26.85
CA LYS A 199 33.93 -41.92 26.10
C LYS A 199 33.58 -40.65 26.84
N ALA A 200 32.36 -40.58 27.44
CA ALA A 200 31.94 -39.46 28.29
C ALA A 200 32.88 -39.32 29.50
N ARG A 201 33.21 -40.43 30.16
CA ARG A 201 34.13 -40.42 31.28
C ARG A 201 35.54 -39.97 30.87
N CYS A 202 36.06 -40.47 29.74
CA CYS A 202 37.34 -40.01 29.18
C CYS A 202 37.34 -38.49 28.85
N ALA A 203 36.25 -37.95 28.34
CA ALA A 203 36.11 -36.54 28.04
C ALA A 203 36.18 -35.66 29.31
N ILE A 204 35.46 -36.07 30.36
CA ILE A 204 35.50 -35.42 31.68
C ILE A 204 36.90 -35.46 32.28
N LEU A 205 37.57 -36.64 32.25
CA LEU A 205 38.94 -36.82 32.76
C LEU A 205 39.97 -35.99 31.94
N ALA A 206 39.86 -35.96 30.63
CA ALA A 206 40.72 -35.15 29.78
C ALA A 206 40.59 -33.64 30.11
N ARG A 207 39.36 -33.19 30.37
CA ARG A 207 39.11 -31.79 30.78
C ARG A 207 39.69 -31.50 32.15
N GLN A 208 39.62 -32.48 33.09
CA GLN A 208 40.23 -32.34 34.41
C GLN A 208 41.76 -32.35 34.33
N LEU A 209 42.33 -33.22 33.50
CA LEU A 209 43.77 -33.26 33.19
C LEU A 209 44.27 -31.97 32.58
N MET A 210 43.49 -31.37 31.71
CA MET A 210 43.79 -30.07 31.11
C MET A 210 43.88 -28.97 32.19
N LYS A 211 42.92 -28.95 33.13
CA LYS A 211 42.96 -28.03 34.27
C LYS A 211 44.12 -28.28 35.20
N MET A 212 44.50 -29.57 35.44
CA MET A 212 45.67 -29.93 36.23
C MET A 212 46.96 -29.50 35.52
N SER A 213 47.07 -29.68 34.20
CA SER A 213 48.21 -29.22 33.40
C SER A 213 48.38 -27.70 33.50
N GLN A 214 47.28 -26.97 33.48
CA GLN A 214 47.33 -25.51 33.61
C GLN A 214 47.85 -25.04 34.97
N ILE A 215 47.59 -25.84 36.05
CA ILE A 215 48.02 -25.52 37.41
C ILE A 215 49.44 -26.02 37.69
N LEU A 216 49.75 -27.27 37.29
CA LEU A 216 50.99 -27.93 37.62
C LEU A 216 52.15 -27.65 36.67
N ASP A 217 51.84 -27.34 35.41
CA ASP A 217 52.84 -27.01 34.38
C ASP A 217 52.51 -25.71 33.65
N PRO A 218 52.58 -24.57 34.34
CA PRO A 218 52.25 -23.28 33.73
C PRO A 218 53.20 -22.89 32.60
N ASN A 219 54.39 -23.48 32.51
CA ASN A 219 55.38 -23.16 31.48
C ASN A 219 54.96 -23.62 30.08
N SER A 220 54.27 -24.76 29.99
CA SER A 220 53.71 -25.25 28.73
C SER A 220 52.56 -24.41 28.22
N TRP A 221 51.88 -23.62 29.07
CA TRP A 221 50.83 -22.69 28.72
C TRP A 221 51.34 -21.30 28.35
N MET A 222 52.46 -20.83 28.98
CA MET A 222 53.04 -19.51 28.68
C MET A 222 53.80 -19.50 27.32
N GLN A 223 54.23 -20.63 26.82
CA GLN A 223 54.90 -20.70 25.53
C GLN A 223 53.99 -20.54 24.34
N ALA A 224 52.70 -20.90 24.46
CA ALA A 224 51.71 -20.79 23.37
C ALA A 224 51.37 -19.33 23.02
N ASP A 225 51.36 -18.42 23.98
CA ASP A 225 51.10 -17.00 23.72
C ASP A 225 52.29 -16.26 23.07
N LYS A 226 53.47 -16.86 23.18
CA LYS A 226 54.69 -16.29 22.57
C LYS A 226 55.03 -16.80 21.15
N LEU A 227 54.46 -17.96 20.76
CA LEU A 227 54.68 -18.55 19.43
C LEU A 227 53.90 -17.88 18.31
N ASN A 228 52.89 -17.10 18.62
CA ASN A 228 52.20 -16.28 17.63
C ASN A 228 52.97 -15.02 17.21
N MET A 229 54.09 -14.71 17.78
CA MET A 229 54.85 -13.49 17.45
C MET A 229 56.26 -13.70 16.86
N VAL A 230 56.83 -14.89 16.84
CA VAL A 230 58.22 -15.05 16.28
C VAL A 230 58.33 -16.41 15.60
N ASN A 231 57.98 -16.50 14.33
CA ASN A 231 58.60 -17.42 13.40
C ASN A 231 59.94 -16.85 13.00
N ASN A 232 61.03 -17.33 13.58
CA ASN A 232 62.25 -17.69 12.93
C ASN A 232 63.42 -17.74 13.93
N MET A 233 64.17 -18.82 13.80
CA MET A 233 65.50 -19.09 14.30
C MET A 233 65.68 -19.20 15.83
N THR A 234 65.81 -20.40 16.32
CA THR A 234 67.06 -21.05 16.77
C THR A 234 66.72 -22.41 17.34
N ASN A 235 67.19 -23.42 16.66
CA ASN A 235 67.35 -24.77 17.17
C ASN A 235 68.52 -24.77 18.16
N GLU A 236 68.38 -25.69 19.11
CA GLU A 236 69.49 -26.32 19.91
C GLU A 236 69.99 -25.54 21.10
N ILE A 237 69.71 -26.11 22.21
CA ILE A 237 70.51 -26.36 23.43
C ILE A 237 69.63 -26.08 24.66
N ASN A 238 68.96 -27.10 25.13
CA ASN A 238 68.96 -27.51 26.54
C ASN A 238 68.24 -28.85 26.71
N GLY A 239 68.93 -29.85 27.07
CA GLY A 239 68.53 -31.22 27.41
C GLY A 239 67.71 -31.19 28.71
N GLY A 240 66.44 -31.27 28.52
CA GLY A 240 65.44 -31.62 29.50
C GLY A 240 64.17 -32.04 28.72
N GLN A 241 64.05 -33.40 28.53
CA GLN A 241 62.87 -33.99 27.91
C GLN A 241 61.67 -33.79 28.84
N GLY A 242 61.19 -32.56 29.05
CA GLY A 242 59.89 -32.31 29.57
C GLY A 242 58.94 -32.49 28.42
N HIS A 243 58.15 -33.58 28.43
CA HIS A 243 57.07 -33.73 27.48
C HIS A 243 56.06 -32.57 27.66
N ASN A 244 55.67 -31.95 26.59
CA ASN A 244 54.67 -30.86 26.61
C ASN A 244 53.32 -31.50 26.98
N THR A 245 53.00 -31.47 28.26
CA THR A 245 51.77 -32.12 28.84
C THR A 245 50.49 -31.57 28.18
N ARG A 246 50.47 -30.28 27.87
CA ARG A 246 49.38 -29.63 27.17
C ARG A 246 49.14 -30.25 25.79
N GLU A 247 50.21 -30.36 24.99
CA GLU A 247 50.09 -30.86 23.61
C GLU A 247 49.63 -32.31 23.53
N ILE A 248 50.01 -33.11 24.52
CA ILE A 248 49.60 -34.53 24.58
C ILE A 248 48.11 -34.63 24.92
N ILE A 249 47.64 -33.86 25.92
CA ILE A 249 46.23 -33.85 26.31
C ILE A 249 45.37 -33.26 25.19
N GLU A 250 45.86 -32.17 24.50
CA GLU A 250 45.16 -31.58 23.36
C GLU A 250 45.03 -32.60 22.21
N LYS A 251 46.09 -33.29 21.85
CA LYS A 251 46.08 -34.35 20.81
C LYS A 251 45.11 -35.50 21.17
N PHE A 252 45.14 -35.96 22.40
CA PHE A 252 44.16 -36.97 22.87
C PHE A 252 42.71 -36.44 22.73
N SER A 253 42.49 -35.21 23.12
CA SER A 253 41.17 -34.58 23.06
C SER A 253 40.68 -34.44 21.61
N GLU A 254 41.56 -34.04 20.69
CA GLU A 254 41.28 -33.97 19.26
C GLU A 254 40.93 -35.34 18.65
N VAL A 255 41.67 -36.40 19.05
CA VAL A 255 41.36 -37.75 18.59
C VAL A 255 40.00 -38.26 19.10
N LEU A 256 39.75 -38.01 20.41
CA LEU A 256 38.45 -38.35 21.01
C LEU A 256 37.28 -37.57 20.37
N GLU A 257 37.48 -36.27 20.12
CA GLU A 257 36.49 -35.43 19.42
C GLU A 257 36.19 -35.94 18.04
N LYS A 258 37.23 -36.27 17.26
CA LYS A 258 37.08 -36.82 15.90
C LYS A 258 36.37 -38.17 15.89
N ASP A 259 36.62 -39.01 16.87
CA ASP A 259 35.97 -40.33 17.00
C ASP A 259 34.49 -40.17 17.39
N LEU A 260 34.20 -39.25 18.31
CA LEU A 260 32.81 -38.91 18.69
C LEU A 260 32.02 -38.28 17.53
N LEU A 261 32.65 -37.35 16.76
CA LEU A 261 32.04 -36.77 15.58
C LEU A 261 31.71 -37.82 14.52
N LYS A 262 32.65 -38.80 14.31
CA LYS A 262 32.43 -39.91 13.38
C LYS A 262 31.29 -40.80 13.85
N GLN A 263 31.24 -41.12 15.14
CA GLN A 263 30.18 -41.91 15.72
C GLN A 263 28.82 -41.19 15.61
N PHE A 264 28.81 -39.90 15.83
CA PHE A 264 27.61 -39.06 15.65
C PHE A 264 27.11 -39.12 14.20
N ASP A 265 27.97 -38.95 13.18
CA ASP A 265 27.63 -39.02 11.77
C ASP A 265 27.12 -40.43 11.38
N ASP A 266 27.79 -41.48 11.86
CA ASP A 266 27.33 -42.85 11.65
C ASP A 266 25.95 -43.14 12.30
N SER A 267 25.69 -42.59 13.48
CA SER A 267 24.40 -42.74 14.18
C SER A 267 23.31 -41.91 13.48
N TYR A 268 23.62 -40.74 12.97
CA TYR A 268 22.73 -39.92 12.15
C TYR A 268 22.29 -40.68 10.89
N ARG A 269 23.24 -41.29 10.17
CA ARG A 269 22.96 -42.11 8.97
C ARG A 269 22.10 -43.35 9.26
N ARG A 270 22.21 -43.90 10.44
CA ARG A 270 21.39 -45.05 10.93
C ARG A 270 20.10 -44.63 11.56
N GLN A 271 19.86 -43.30 11.72
CA GLN A 271 18.70 -42.73 12.43
C GLN A 271 18.55 -43.21 13.91
N ASN A 272 19.69 -43.46 14.56
CA ASN A 272 19.70 -43.83 15.96
C ASN A 272 19.85 -42.57 16.84
N PHE A 273 18.69 -41.97 17.17
CA PHE A 273 18.63 -40.68 17.88
C PHE A 273 19.15 -40.78 19.32
N ASP A 274 19.05 -41.94 19.95
CA ASP A 274 19.51 -42.15 21.34
C ASP A 274 21.04 -42.12 21.43
N GLU A 275 21.73 -42.75 20.48
CA GLU A 275 23.20 -42.65 20.35
C GLU A 275 23.65 -41.24 19.97
N MET A 276 22.91 -40.58 19.07
CA MET A 276 23.17 -39.18 18.72
C MET A 276 23.08 -38.29 19.95
N LEU A 277 22.03 -38.44 20.77
CA LEU A 277 21.83 -37.68 22.00
C LEU A 277 22.98 -37.87 22.97
N GLU A 278 23.44 -39.11 23.17
CA GLU A 278 24.56 -39.41 24.03
C GLU A 278 25.87 -38.77 23.52
N CYS A 279 26.18 -38.94 22.24
CA CYS A 279 27.34 -38.30 21.63
C CYS A 279 27.26 -36.76 21.75
N ALA A 280 26.11 -36.16 21.46
CA ALA A 280 25.91 -34.73 21.56
C ALA A 280 26.09 -34.21 22.99
N ARG A 281 25.61 -35.02 24.01
CA ARG A 281 25.78 -34.68 25.42
C ARG A 281 27.26 -34.69 25.81
N VAL A 282 28.00 -35.74 25.44
CA VAL A 282 29.43 -35.83 25.71
C VAL A 282 30.19 -34.65 25.08
N MET A 283 29.88 -34.35 23.82
CA MET A 283 30.50 -33.24 23.10
C MET A 283 30.14 -31.88 23.69
N HIS A 284 28.91 -31.72 24.20
CA HIS A 284 28.52 -30.52 24.90
C HIS A 284 29.34 -30.32 26.20
N ASP A 285 29.45 -31.38 27.00
CA ASP A 285 30.25 -31.31 28.22
C ASP A 285 31.76 -31.12 27.97
N PHE A 286 32.25 -31.57 26.82
CA PHE A 286 33.66 -31.49 26.44
C PHE A 286 34.04 -30.09 25.91
N ASN A 287 33.38 -29.58 24.85
CA ASN A 287 33.74 -28.32 24.19
C ASN A 287 32.57 -27.37 23.95
N GLY A 288 31.46 -27.54 24.70
CA GLY A 288 30.21 -26.77 24.51
C GLY A 288 29.40 -27.23 23.31
N GLY A 289 29.75 -28.35 22.68
CA GLY A 289 29.01 -28.93 21.56
C GLY A 289 29.20 -28.22 20.21
N SER A 290 30.06 -27.23 20.14
CA SER A 290 30.23 -26.41 18.94
C SER A 290 30.63 -27.23 17.70
N SER A 291 31.51 -28.25 17.86
CA SER A 291 31.96 -29.09 16.77
C SER A 291 30.87 -30.02 16.24
N VAL A 292 30.09 -30.62 17.09
CA VAL A 292 28.98 -31.50 16.67
C VAL A 292 27.85 -30.69 16.02
N ILE A 293 27.59 -29.49 16.51
CA ILE A 293 26.61 -28.56 15.90
C ILE A 293 27.13 -28.14 14.51
N ALA A 294 28.42 -27.77 14.41
CA ALA A 294 29.02 -27.41 13.14
C ALA A 294 29.01 -28.58 12.15
N LEU A 295 29.33 -29.80 12.61
CA LEU A 295 29.25 -31.01 11.80
C LEU A 295 27.86 -31.24 11.25
N PHE A 296 26.84 -31.26 12.12
CA PHE A 296 25.46 -31.49 11.76
C PHE A 296 24.98 -30.45 10.76
N VAL A 297 25.18 -29.17 11.08
CA VAL A 297 24.69 -28.06 10.25
C VAL A 297 25.45 -27.99 8.92
N ASN A 298 26.80 -28.26 8.90
CA ASN A 298 27.61 -28.10 7.69
C ASN A 298 27.54 -29.28 6.75
N GLN A 299 27.35 -30.49 7.27
CA GLN A 299 27.30 -31.73 6.46
C GLN A 299 25.88 -32.22 6.23
N HIS A 300 24.87 -31.41 6.55
CA HIS A 300 23.50 -31.78 6.31
C HIS A 300 23.23 -31.98 4.81
N GLN A 301 22.55 -33.07 4.48
CA GLN A 301 22.32 -33.48 3.08
C GLN A 301 21.64 -32.39 2.24
N PHE A 302 20.67 -31.69 2.81
CA PHE A 302 19.99 -30.57 2.14
C PHE A 302 20.97 -29.55 1.57
N PHE A 303 22.01 -29.16 2.30
CA PHE A 303 22.99 -28.16 1.81
C PHE A 303 23.95 -28.75 0.79
N ILE A 304 24.29 -30.06 0.91
CA ILE A 304 25.15 -30.74 -0.03
C ILE A 304 24.46 -30.89 -1.37
N ASP A 305 23.22 -31.35 -1.37
CA ASP A 305 22.41 -31.51 -2.59
C ASP A 305 22.18 -30.18 -3.28
N ARG A 306 21.85 -29.15 -2.49
CA ARG A 306 21.67 -27.79 -3.02
C ARG A 306 22.94 -27.16 -3.55
N SER A 307 24.10 -27.39 -2.95
CA SER A 307 25.36 -26.88 -3.47
C SER A 307 25.69 -27.46 -4.86
N GLN A 308 25.19 -28.65 -5.18
CA GLN A 308 25.30 -29.28 -6.48
C GLN A 308 24.24 -28.73 -7.49
N LEU A 309 23.06 -28.29 -6.98
CA LEU A 309 21.94 -27.73 -7.78
C LEU A 309 22.04 -26.21 -7.97
N ILE A 310 23.10 -25.55 -7.52
CA ILE A 310 23.33 -24.10 -7.71
C ILE A 310 23.31 -23.71 -9.21
N THR A 311 23.48 -24.66 -10.12
CA THR A 311 23.39 -24.48 -11.56
C THR A 311 21.95 -24.50 -12.11
N GLU A 312 20.93 -24.69 -11.30
CA GLU A 312 19.55 -24.51 -11.77
C GLU A 312 19.37 -23.03 -12.12
N GLU A 313 19.33 -22.75 -13.40
CA GLU A 313 19.04 -21.43 -13.91
C GLU A 313 17.69 -20.95 -13.36
N VAL A 314 17.64 -19.69 -12.94
CA VAL A 314 16.38 -19.01 -12.67
C VAL A 314 15.50 -19.20 -13.88
N THR A 315 14.22 -19.50 -13.66
CA THR A 315 13.25 -19.85 -14.70
C THR A 315 13.43 -18.99 -15.95
N THR A 316 13.67 -19.63 -17.07
CA THR A 316 13.78 -18.96 -18.40
C THR A 316 12.43 -18.59 -18.98
N ASP A 317 11.35 -18.68 -18.20
CA ASP A 317 10.00 -18.35 -18.63
C ASP A 317 9.88 -16.83 -18.90
N ASN A 318 10.04 -16.48 -20.15
CA ASN A 318 9.94 -15.09 -20.60
C ASN A 318 8.55 -14.50 -20.32
N GLU A 319 7.49 -15.30 -20.31
CA GLU A 319 6.13 -14.83 -20.05
C GLU A 319 5.96 -14.31 -18.62
N LEU A 320 6.56 -14.98 -17.63
CA LEU A 320 6.57 -14.51 -16.24
C LEU A 320 7.27 -13.17 -16.11
N TRP A 321 8.45 -13.06 -16.71
CA TRP A 321 9.27 -11.85 -16.65
C TRP A 321 8.64 -10.68 -17.39
N ASP A 322 7.99 -10.94 -18.54
CA ASP A 322 7.24 -9.93 -19.28
C ASP A 322 6.04 -9.41 -18.48
N LYS A 323 5.33 -10.27 -17.76
CA LYS A 323 4.24 -9.87 -16.84
C LYS A 323 4.76 -9.06 -15.66
N LEU A 324 5.92 -9.43 -15.10
CA LEU A 324 6.56 -8.66 -14.02
C LEU A 324 6.98 -7.26 -14.47
N ALA A 325 7.43 -7.13 -15.71
CA ALA A 325 7.87 -5.87 -16.29
C ALA A 325 6.72 -4.98 -16.78
N ASP A 326 5.56 -5.57 -17.09
CA ASP A 326 4.40 -4.83 -17.61
C ASP A 326 3.65 -4.11 -16.48
N PRO A 327 3.65 -2.77 -16.43
CA PRO A 327 3.02 -2.02 -15.37
C PRO A 327 1.50 -2.11 -15.33
N ASP A 328 0.86 -2.58 -16.42
CA ASP A 328 -0.59 -2.67 -16.54
C ASP A 328 -1.13 -4.07 -16.21
N SER A 329 -0.26 -5.08 -16.22
CA SER A 329 -0.60 -6.43 -15.77
C SER A 329 -0.63 -6.50 -14.24
N ASP A 330 -1.47 -7.36 -13.69
CA ASP A 330 -1.42 -7.66 -12.27
C ASP A 330 -0.11 -8.42 -11.96
N PRO A 331 0.58 -8.08 -10.86
CA PRO A 331 1.84 -8.72 -10.52
C PRO A 331 1.64 -10.23 -10.34
N PRO A 332 2.45 -11.06 -11.00
CA PRO A 332 2.39 -12.51 -10.82
C PRO A 332 2.85 -12.88 -9.40
N GLU A 333 2.57 -14.13 -9.04
CA GLU A 333 3.07 -14.73 -7.81
C GLU A 333 4.61 -14.83 -7.81
N VAL A 334 5.16 -15.36 -6.74
CA VAL A 334 6.61 -15.58 -6.56
C VAL A 334 7.16 -16.44 -7.70
N GLU A 335 8.40 -16.17 -8.08
CA GLU A 335 9.13 -16.93 -9.07
C GLU A 335 9.17 -18.44 -8.71
N PRO A 336 8.88 -19.34 -9.66
CA PRO A 336 8.66 -20.76 -9.38
C PRO A 336 9.83 -21.49 -8.71
N SER A 337 11.09 -21.14 -9.03
CA SER A 337 12.25 -21.78 -8.42
C SER A 337 12.43 -21.37 -6.95
N LEU A 338 12.15 -20.11 -6.63
CA LEU A 338 12.15 -19.63 -5.24
C LEU A 338 10.99 -20.24 -4.46
N ARG A 339 9.81 -20.36 -5.08
CA ARG A 339 8.65 -21.01 -4.48
C ARG A 339 8.95 -22.46 -4.14
N SER A 340 9.48 -23.24 -5.09
CA SER A 340 9.84 -24.62 -4.87
C SER A 340 10.87 -24.80 -3.76
N LEU A 341 11.88 -23.92 -3.70
CA LEU A 341 12.86 -23.92 -2.62
C LEU A 341 12.22 -23.65 -1.25
N VAL A 342 11.34 -22.65 -1.15
CA VAL A 342 10.68 -22.29 0.10
C VAL A 342 9.75 -23.42 0.58
N ASP A 343 9.02 -24.05 -0.34
CA ASP A 343 8.16 -25.18 -0.04
C ASP A 343 8.97 -26.39 0.44
N GLU A 344 10.12 -26.67 -0.18
CA GLU A 344 11.06 -27.71 0.27
C GLU A 344 11.63 -27.40 1.65
N ILE A 345 12.04 -26.16 1.89
CA ILE A 345 12.53 -25.71 3.20
C ILE A 345 11.46 -25.93 4.28
N LYS A 346 10.21 -25.69 3.97
CA LYS A 346 9.10 -25.95 4.92
C LYS A 346 9.10 -27.41 5.39
N VAL A 347 9.22 -28.37 4.46
CA VAL A 347 9.27 -29.80 4.76
C VAL A 347 10.54 -30.14 5.55
N VAL A 348 11.69 -29.70 5.08
CA VAL A 348 12.99 -29.94 5.75
C VAL A 348 13.00 -29.38 7.16
N MET A 349 12.46 -28.18 7.37
CA MET A 349 12.39 -27.58 8.70
C MET A 349 11.51 -28.38 9.65
N GLN A 350 10.41 -28.94 9.17
CA GLN A 350 9.52 -29.78 9.97
C GLN A 350 10.17 -31.12 10.34
N GLU A 351 10.79 -31.77 9.39
CA GLU A 351 11.46 -33.07 9.61
C GLU A 351 12.68 -32.92 10.54
N GLU A 352 13.56 -31.97 10.22
CA GLU A 352 14.82 -31.82 10.95
C GLU A 352 14.64 -31.21 12.35
N SER A 353 13.63 -30.36 12.56
CA SER A 353 13.36 -29.86 13.90
C SER A 353 13.00 -30.97 14.89
N PHE A 354 12.29 -32.00 14.41
CA PHE A 354 11.99 -33.20 15.21
C PHE A 354 13.28 -33.98 15.56
N ILE A 355 14.15 -34.17 14.57
CA ILE A 355 15.45 -34.86 14.78
C ILE A 355 16.30 -34.05 15.74
N ILE A 356 16.42 -32.73 15.55
CA ILE A 356 17.22 -31.85 16.41
C ILE A 356 16.71 -31.90 17.86
N ARG A 357 15.38 -31.84 18.07
CA ARG A 357 14.80 -31.90 19.42
C ARG A 357 15.13 -33.20 20.14
N ARG A 358 15.17 -34.32 19.39
CA ARG A 358 15.44 -35.65 19.95
C ARG A 358 16.93 -35.96 20.11
N ALA A 359 17.75 -35.47 19.18
CA ALA A 359 19.16 -35.80 19.09
C ALA A 359 20.10 -34.89 19.91
N PHE A 360 19.62 -33.69 20.29
CA PHE A 360 20.48 -32.72 20.99
C PHE A 360 19.92 -32.33 22.36
N PRO A 361 20.77 -32.28 23.41
CA PRO A 361 20.35 -31.83 24.74
C PRO A 361 20.01 -30.34 24.80
N TYR A 362 20.63 -29.54 23.89
CA TYR A 362 20.40 -28.10 23.74
C TYR A 362 19.87 -27.81 22.32
N TYR A 363 18.72 -28.38 22.02
CA TYR A 363 18.12 -28.34 20.69
C TYR A 363 17.85 -26.92 20.18
N GLU A 364 17.55 -25.96 21.05
CA GLU A 364 17.27 -24.56 20.63
C GLU A 364 18.47 -23.89 19.99
N LEU A 365 19.68 -24.13 20.51
CA LEU A 365 20.89 -23.57 19.93
C LEU A 365 21.19 -24.17 18.54
N VAL A 366 20.99 -25.48 18.41
CA VAL A 366 21.20 -26.18 17.13
C VAL A 366 20.19 -25.72 16.10
N LEU A 367 18.91 -25.64 16.49
CA LEU A 367 17.82 -25.17 15.64
C LEU A 367 18.08 -23.73 15.18
N THR A 368 18.50 -22.86 16.09
CA THR A 368 18.87 -21.47 15.74
C THR A 368 19.97 -21.44 14.69
N LYS A 369 21.03 -22.24 14.83
CA LYS A 369 22.12 -22.31 13.85
C LYS A 369 21.69 -22.91 12.53
N PHE A 370 20.81 -23.90 12.56
CA PHE A 370 20.26 -24.52 11.37
C PHE A 370 19.36 -23.54 10.58
N ILE A 371 18.46 -22.82 11.27
CA ILE A 371 17.65 -21.76 10.69
C ILE A 371 18.55 -20.68 10.04
N GLN A 372 19.53 -20.17 10.80
CA GLN A 372 20.46 -19.16 10.28
C GLN A 372 21.14 -19.62 8.99
N ARG A 373 21.58 -20.88 8.92
CA ARG A 373 22.24 -21.39 7.72
C ARG A 373 21.30 -21.54 6.53
N ILE A 374 20.07 -22.01 6.75
CA ILE A 374 19.06 -22.09 5.69
C ILE A 374 18.82 -20.71 5.07
N PHE A 375 18.62 -19.70 5.92
CA PHE A 375 18.36 -18.35 5.45
C PHE A 375 19.57 -17.75 4.74
N GLN A 376 20.75 -17.80 5.34
CA GLN A 376 21.97 -17.17 4.84
C GLN A 376 22.57 -17.86 3.61
N GLN A 377 22.43 -19.19 3.50
CA GLN A 377 23.01 -19.91 2.37
C GLN A 377 21.99 -20.24 1.28
N SER A 378 20.82 -20.81 1.62
CA SER A 378 19.89 -21.31 0.61
C SER A 378 18.94 -20.23 0.12
N ILE A 379 18.24 -19.56 1.05
CA ILE A 379 17.22 -18.55 0.68
C ILE A 379 17.88 -17.29 0.13
N GLN A 380 18.90 -16.76 0.82
CA GLN A 380 19.59 -15.53 0.41
C GLN A 380 20.18 -15.68 -1.00
N GLN A 381 20.89 -16.76 -1.25
CA GLN A 381 21.55 -16.97 -2.54
C GLN A 381 20.52 -17.07 -3.68
N ARG A 382 19.42 -17.78 -3.47
CA ARG A 382 18.36 -17.88 -4.50
C ARG A 382 17.65 -16.56 -4.69
N LEU A 383 17.35 -15.84 -3.61
CA LEU A 383 16.74 -14.52 -3.66
C LEU A 383 17.61 -13.53 -4.45
N GLU A 384 18.92 -13.53 -4.20
CA GLU A 384 19.87 -12.69 -4.93
C GLU A 384 19.84 -12.97 -6.42
N MET A 385 19.87 -14.24 -6.83
CA MET A 385 19.79 -14.63 -8.24
C MET A 385 18.48 -14.19 -8.91
N VAL A 386 17.34 -14.36 -8.23
CA VAL A 386 16.02 -13.95 -8.74
C VAL A 386 15.95 -12.43 -8.88
N LEU A 387 16.42 -11.70 -7.87
CA LEU A 387 16.41 -10.23 -7.88
C LEU A 387 17.40 -9.65 -8.90
N GLU A 388 18.57 -10.25 -9.07
CA GLU A 388 19.53 -9.87 -10.11
C GLU A 388 18.92 -10.06 -11.51
N LYS A 389 18.30 -11.21 -11.76
CA LYS A 389 17.57 -11.44 -13.02
C LYS A 389 16.45 -10.42 -13.23
N ALA A 390 15.65 -10.15 -12.20
CA ALA A 390 14.57 -9.16 -12.27
C ALA A 390 15.11 -7.74 -12.57
N ASP A 391 16.25 -7.34 -11.97
CA ASP A 391 16.88 -6.03 -12.20
C ASP A 391 17.40 -5.90 -13.63
N THR A 392 17.88 -7.01 -14.26
CA THR A 392 18.26 -6.98 -15.68
C THR A 392 17.07 -6.71 -16.61
N ILE A 393 15.84 -6.97 -16.18
CA ILE A 393 14.64 -6.83 -17.00
C ILE A 393 14.01 -5.45 -16.81
N SER A 394 13.69 -5.06 -15.59
CA SER A 394 13.23 -3.71 -15.28
C SER A 394 13.28 -3.41 -13.78
N SER A 395 13.35 -2.11 -13.44
CA SER A 395 13.24 -1.67 -12.04
C SER A 395 11.90 -2.06 -11.41
N LEU A 396 10.82 -2.12 -12.20
CA LEU A 396 9.50 -2.58 -11.74
C LEU A 396 9.49 -4.08 -11.45
N ALA A 397 10.08 -4.89 -12.33
CA ALA A 397 10.19 -6.34 -12.13
C ALA A 397 10.97 -6.66 -10.85
N PHE A 398 12.06 -5.95 -10.59
CA PHE A 398 12.81 -6.05 -9.34
C PHE A 398 11.94 -5.77 -8.11
N LEU A 399 11.21 -4.65 -8.11
CA LEU A 399 10.36 -4.24 -6.99
C LEU A 399 9.19 -5.21 -6.74
N ARG A 400 8.59 -5.73 -7.81
CA ARG A 400 7.52 -6.73 -7.73
C ARG A 400 8.06 -8.07 -7.22
N SER A 401 9.22 -8.51 -7.73
CA SER A 401 9.87 -9.74 -7.25
C SER A 401 10.30 -9.63 -5.79
N LEU A 402 10.86 -8.51 -5.37
CA LEU A 402 11.23 -8.25 -3.98
C LEU A 402 10.02 -8.34 -3.05
N HIS A 403 8.94 -7.68 -3.44
CA HIS A 403 7.69 -7.68 -2.67
C HIS A 403 7.06 -9.08 -2.57
N ALA A 404 6.94 -9.78 -3.71
CA ALA A 404 6.39 -11.13 -3.75
C ALA A 404 7.24 -12.11 -2.94
N SER A 405 8.56 -12.04 -3.06
CA SER A 405 9.50 -12.89 -2.31
C SER A 405 9.37 -12.65 -0.80
N ARG A 406 9.33 -11.39 -0.35
CA ARG A 406 9.17 -11.09 1.08
C ARG A 406 7.83 -11.58 1.61
N SER A 407 6.75 -11.34 0.89
CA SER A 407 5.41 -11.79 1.28
C SER A 407 5.35 -13.32 1.40
N TYR A 408 5.95 -14.03 0.46
CA TYR A 408 5.95 -15.49 0.46
C TYR A 408 6.81 -16.08 1.59
N ILE A 409 8.02 -15.57 1.79
CA ILE A 409 8.91 -16.00 2.87
C ILE A 409 8.31 -15.62 4.25
N SER A 410 7.65 -14.48 4.36
CA SER A 410 6.93 -14.10 5.58
C SER A 410 5.79 -15.08 5.88
N SER A 411 5.05 -15.52 4.86
CA SER A 411 4.01 -16.54 5.00
C SER A 411 4.58 -17.88 5.48
N LEU A 412 5.74 -18.29 4.96
CA LEU A 412 6.45 -19.49 5.45
C LEU A 412 6.74 -19.35 6.95
N ILE A 413 7.29 -18.21 7.36
CA ILE A 413 7.66 -17.98 8.77
C ILE A 413 6.43 -18.00 9.68
N GLU A 414 5.33 -17.38 9.27
CA GLU A 414 4.08 -17.42 10.03
C GLU A 414 3.52 -18.85 10.12
N ASP A 415 3.60 -19.63 9.04
CA ASP A 415 3.23 -21.04 9.04
C ASP A 415 4.10 -21.86 10.01
N LEU A 416 5.42 -21.65 9.97
CA LEU A 416 6.35 -22.35 10.87
C LEU A 416 6.12 -21.98 12.33
N LYS A 417 5.76 -20.74 12.63
CA LYS A 417 5.40 -20.29 13.97
C LYS A 417 4.07 -20.88 14.45
N ALA A 418 3.06 -20.90 13.58
CA ALA A 418 1.69 -21.31 13.93
C ALA A 418 1.54 -22.82 14.11
N HIS A 419 2.19 -23.61 13.23
CA HIS A 419 2.05 -25.06 13.20
C HIS A 419 3.15 -25.80 13.95
N GLY A 420 4.09 -25.05 14.54
CA GLY A 420 5.25 -25.61 15.20
C GLY A 420 6.24 -26.25 14.23
N LEU A 421 7.44 -26.46 14.74
CA LEU A 421 8.50 -27.15 14.01
C LEU A 421 8.49 -28.67 14.31
N THR A 422 7.40 -29.20 14.87
CA THR A 422 7.26 -30.62 15.27
C THR A 422 5.96 -31.20 14.76
N GLU A 423 5.83 -32.54 14.67
CA GLU A 423 4.63 -33.26 14.21
C GLU A 423 3.34 -32.94 14.98
N HIS A 424 3.45 -32.39 16.17
CA HIS A 424 2.31 -31.93 16.95
C HIS A 424 2.16 -30.43 16.83
N PRO A 425 0.95 -29.86 16.77
CA PRO A 425 0.69 -28.44 16.65
C PRO A 425 0.98 -27.71 17.99
N GLU A 426 2.23 -27.73 18.41
CA GLU A 426 2.74 -26.88 19.48
C GLU A 426 3.37 -25.65 18.87
N PRO A 427 3.08 -24.45 19.39
CA PRO A 427 3.76 -23.23 18.94
C PRO A 427 5.28 -23.40 19.12
N CYS A 428 6.04 -22.89 18.18
CA CYS A 428 7.50 -22.94 18.27
C CYS A 428 7.98 -22.19 19.52
N SER A 429 9.18 -22.53 20.00
CA SER A 429 9.77 -21.82 21.15
C SER A 429 9.94 -20.33 20.83
N VAL A 430 9.85 -19.49 21.86
CA VAL A 430 10.03 -18.03 21.71
C VAL A 430 11.37 -17.70 21.05
N GLN A 431 12.42 -18.46 21.39
CA GLN A 431 13.75 -18.27 20.80
C GLN A 431 13.78 -18.60 19.31
N ALA A 432 13.13 -19.69 18.89
CA ALA A 432 13.05 -20.06 17.47
C ALA A 432 12.23 -19.02 16.67
N ALA A 433 11.11 -18.54 17.25
CA ALA A 433 10.28 -17.50 16.65
C ALA A 433 11.09 -16.20 16.45
N LEU A 434 11.79 -15.75 17.48
CA LEU A 434 12.65 -14.57 17.39
C LEU A 434 13.76 -14.74 16.36
N THR A 435 14.35 -15.93 16.26
CA THR A 435 15.38 -16.21 15.24
C THR A 435 14.80 -16.14 13.84
N LEU A 436 13.64 -16.72 13.60
CA LEU A 436 12.94 -16.65 12.30
C LEU A 436 12.67 -15.20 11.90
N ASP A 437 12.14 -14.40 12.82
CA ASP A 437 11.90 -12.97 12.56
C ASP A 437 13.19 -12.21 12.27
N GLN A 438 14.23 -12.46 13.07
CA GLN A 438 15.52 -11.83 12.87
C GLN A 438 16.13 -12.18 11.51
N GLN A 439 16.05 -13.45 11.10
CA GLN A 439 16.57 -13.89 9.81
C GLN A 439 15.76 -13.33 8.63
N LEU A 440 14.44 -13.15 8.78
CA LEU A 440 13.62 -12.44 7.79
C LEU A 440 14.10 -10.99 7.62
N ASP A 441 14.28 -10.29 8.72
CA ASP A 441 14.72 -8.90 8.67
C ASP A 441 16.13 -8.79 8.09
N GLU A 442 17.08 -9.62 8.52
CA GLU A 442 18.46 -9.65 8.00
C GLU A 442 18.51 -9.93 6.49
N LEU A 443 17.67 -10.82 5.99
CA LEU A 443 17.60 -11.18 4.57
C LEU A 443 17.22 -9.98 3.68
N PHE A 444 16.33 -9.11 4.15
CA PHE A 444 15.82 -7.98 3.38
C PHE A 444 16.50 -6.64 3.71
N VAL A 445 17.30 -6.57 4.77
CA VAL A 445 18.06 -5.36 5.15
C VAL A 445 18.85 -4.76 3.98
N PRO A 446 19.59 -5.50 3.13
CA PRO A 446 20.35 -4.91 2.04
C PRO A 446 19.50 -4.13 1.03
N TYR A 447 18.23 -4.46 0.90
CA TYR A 447 17.30 -3.89 -0.07
C TYR A 447 16.44 -2.78 0.51
N LEU A 448 16.22 -2.76 1.83
CA LEU A 448 15.24 -1.90 2.49
C LEU A 448 15.86 -0.81 3.37
N VAL A 449 17.13 -0.92 3.76
CA VAL A 449 17.77 0.05 4.67
C VAL A 449 18.06 1.37 3.95
N GLY A 450 17.77 2.46 4.64
CA GLY A 450 17.98 3.83 4.13
C GLY A 450 16.97 4.20 3.05
N ASN A 451 17.40 5.08 2.15
CA ASN A 451 16.58 5.56 1.04
C ASN A 451 16.62 4.66 -0.21
N SER A 452 17.38 3.56 -0.19
CA SER A 452 17.61 2.73 -1.37
C SER A 452 16.34 2.18 -1.99
N TYR A 453 15.39 1.73 -1.17
CA TYR A 453 14.11 1.22 -1.61
C TYR A 453 13.23 2.32 -2.25
N ILE A 454 13.01 3.42 -1.53
CA ILE A 454 12.14 4.51 -2.04
C ILE A 454 12.76 5.22 -3.26
N ASP A 455 14.09 5.27 -3.35
CA ASP A 455 14.79 5.79 -4.53
C ASP A 455 14.61 4.86 -5.74
N ARG A 456 14.59 3.54 -5.56
CA ARG A 456 14.24 2.60 -6.63
C ARG A 456 12.78 2.73 -7.06
N GLU A 457 11.83 2.88 -6.12
CA GLU A 457 10.42 3.17 -6.45
C GLU A 457 10.30 4.47 -7.23
N ARG A 458 10.96 5.53 -6.77
CA ARG A 458 11.00 6.82 -7.47
C ARG A 458 11.55 6.69 -8.87
N LYS A 459 12.67 5.96 -9.05
CA LYS A 459 13.29 5.71 -10.35
C LYS A 459 12.34 4.97 -11.28
N SER A 460 11.78 3.86 -10.83
CA SER A 460 10.81 3.05 -11.60
C SER A 460 9.59 3.87 -12.04
N LEU A 461 8.96 4.58 -11.11
CA LEU A 461 7.80 5.43 -11.41
C LEU A 461 8.15 6.59 -12.36
N THR A 462 9.34 7.17 -12.24
CA THR A 462 9.79 8.24 -13.12
C THR A 462 10.03 7.72 -14.53
N GLU A 463 10.67 6.58 -14.68
CA GLU A 463 10.90 5.92 -15.98
C GLU A 463 9.57 5.59 -16.67
N LEU A 464 8.63 4.94 -15.96
CA LEU A 464 7.32 4.57 -16.51
C LEU A 464 6.48 5.79 -16.92
N LYS A 465 6.44 6.81 -16.08
CA LYS A 465 5.67 8.02 -16.36
C LYS A 465 6.29 8.84 -17.49
N SER A 466 7.63 8.95 -17.52
CA SER A 466 8.34 9.62 -18.60
C SER A 466 8.12 8.92 -19.93
N SER A 467 8.09 7.58 -19.94
CA SER A 467 7.75 6.79 -21.11
C SER A 467 6.32 7.05 -21.59
N LEU A 468 5.34 6.96 -20.69
CA LEU A 468 3.93 7.17 -21.03
C LEU A 468 3.66 8.59 -21.54
N LEU A 469 4.32 9.61 -20.97
CA LEU A 469 4.13 11.01 -21.32
C LEU A 469 5.11 11.48 -22.43
N PHE A 470 5.91 10.59 -23.00
CA PHE A 470 6.99 10.99 -23.92
C PHE A 470 6.45 11.71 -25.16
N LYS A 471 5.50 11.10 -25.91
CA LYS A 471 4.86 11.74 -27.07
C LYS A 471 4.17 13.04 -26.68
N TYR A 472 3.46 13.05 -25.56
CA TYR A 472 2.82 14.24 -25.01
C TYR A 472 3.81 15.37 -24.73
N THR A 473 4.96 15.07 -24.12
CA THR A 473 5.98 16.08 -23.82
C THR A 473 6.63 16.63 -25.08
N ILE A 474 6.85 15.79 -26.11
CA ILE A 474 7.35 16.24 -27.42
C ILE A 474 6.36 17.18 -28.07
N TYR A 475 5.10 16.81 -28.14
CA TYR A 475 4.03 17.63 -28.73
C TYR A 475 4.03 19.02 -28.12
N HIS A 476 3.94 19.12 -26.81
CA HIS A 476 3.89 20.40 -26.11
C HIS A 476 5.22 21.15 -26.13
N SER A 477 6.37 20.50 -26.25
CA SER A 477 7.68 21.13 -26.37
C SER A 477 7.86 21.79 -27.74
N ARG A 478 7.25 21.26 -28.80
CA ARG A 478 7.28 21.79 -30.17
C ARG A 478 6.37 23.00 -30.34
N ARG A 479 5.42 23.23 -29.44
CA ARG A 479 4.49 24.33 -29.50
C ARG A 479 5.24 25.67 -29.40
N LYS A 480 5.08 26.54 -30.36
CA LYS A 480 5.66 27.90 -30.35
C LYS A 480 5.03 28.72 -29.23
N LYS A 481 5.84 29.20 -28.31
CA LYS A 481 5.39 30.08 -27.25
C LYS A 481 5.18 31.45 -27.79
N VAL A 482 4.00 32.03 -27.58
CA VAL A 482 3.73 33.44 -27.76
C VAL A 482 4.04 34.12 -26.42
N PRO A 483 5.06 34.97 -26.33
CA PRO A 483 5.37 35.65 -25.07
C PRO A 483 4.37 36.77 -24.84
N THR A 484 3.41 36.58 -23.97
CA THR A 484 2.46 37.62 -23.57
C THR A 484 2.34 37.67 -22.05
N GLY A 485 2.90 38.77 -21.49
CA GLY A 485 2.57 39.25 -20.15
C GLY A 485 3.17 38.49 -18.95
N PHE A 486 2.68 38.82 -17.77
CA PHE A 486 3.12 38.29 -16.45
C PHE A 486 3.06 36.76 -16.32
N MET A 487 2.20 36.11 -17.06
CA MET A 487 2.10 34.62 -17.11
C MET A 487 3.29 33.98 -17.86
N ALA A 488 4.07 34.73 -18.58
CA ALA A 488 5.22 34.21 -19.34
C ALA A 488 6.30 33.60 -18.44
N SER A 489 6.49 34.08 -17.22
CA SER A 489 7.47 33.51 -16.28
C SER A 489 7.08 32.15 -15.75
N LEU A 490 5.79 31.91 -15.49
CA LEU A 490 5.26 30.61 -15.09
C LEU A 490 5.28 29.59 -16.24
N ALA A 491 4.92 30.02 -17.44
CA ALA A 491 4.99 29.22 -18.65
C ALA A 491 6.44 28.84 -19.01
N GLN A 492 7.42 29.71 -18.71
CA GLN A 492 8.84 29.43 -18.92
C GLN A 492 9.35 28.31 -17.99
N GLN A 493 8.90 28.25 -16.73
CA GLN A 493 9.20 27.12 -15.82
C GLN A 493 8.60 25.81 -16.32
N GLY A 494 7.36 25.81 -16.80
CA GLY A 494 6.72 24.63 -17.36
C GLY A 494 7.46 24.08 -18.59
N SER A 495 8.01 24.97 -19.44
CA SER A 495 8.73 24.51 -20.62
C SER A 495 10.13 24.01 -20.34
N GLN A 496 10.80 24.53 -19.30
CA GLN A 496 12.07 23.98 -18.86
C GLN A 496 11.89 22.59 -18.27
N LEU A 497 10.80 22.36 -17.53
CA LEU A 497 10.45 21.02 -17.03
C LEU A 497 10.17 20.02 -18.15
N LEU A 498 9.43 20.43 -19.18
CA LEU A 498 9.11 19.57 -20.33
C LEU A 498 10.35 19.21 -21.14
N SER A 499 11.21 20.18 -21.45
CA SER A 499 12.47 19.92 -22.15
C SER A 499 13.39 19.04 -21.30
N GLY A 500 13.48 19.30 -20.00
CA GLY A 500 14.26 18.50 -19.07
C GLY A 500 13.79 17.05 -18.98
N VAL A 501 12.48 16.79 -18.93
CA VAL A 501 11.92 15.42 -18.92
C VAL A 501 12.17 14.70 -20.24
N LYS A 502 11.98 15.40 -21.37
CA LYS A 502 12.26 14.84 -22.70
C LYS A 502 13.73 14.48 -22.84
N ASP A 503 14.63 15.41 -22.53
CA ASP A 503 16.07 15.20 -22.71
C ASP A 503 16.58 14.11 -21.75
N ALA A 504 16.11 14.10 -20.49
CA ALA A 504 16.43 13.05 -19.53
C ALA A 504 15.95 11.66 -19.98
N TYR A 505 14.77 11.57 -20.61
CA TYR A 505 14.26 10.29 -21.12
C TYR A 505 15.08 9.78 -22.31
N ILE A 506 15.46 10.68 -23.23
CA ILE A 506 16.31 10.34 -24.38
C ILE A 506 17.71 9.93 -23.89
N ASP A 507 18.31 10.73 -23.00
CA ASP A 507 19.62 10.42 -22.41
C ASP A 507 19.59 9.09 -21.66
N ARG A 508 18.48 8.77 -21.01
CA ARG A 508 18.27 7.48 -20.34
C ARG A 508 18.20 6.32 -21.34
N LEU A 509 17.46 6.47 -22.45
CA LEU A 509 17.42 5.45 -23.52
C LEU A 509 18.75 5.26 -24.22
N ASP A 510 19.55 6.32 -24.35
CA ASP A 510 20.89 6.25 -24.96
C ASP A 510 21.97 5.77 -23.98
N SER A 511 21.66 5.70 -22.67
CA SER A 511 22.61 5.24 -21.69
C SER A 511 23.00 3.77 -21.89
N SER A 512 24.27 3.46 -21.73
CA SER A 512 24.80 2.09 -21.75
C SER A 512 24.42 1.26 -20.51
N GLU A 513 23.77 1.89 -19.52
CA GLU A 513 23.33 1.24 -18.28
C GLU A 513 22.04 0.43 -18.43
N LEU A 514 21.25 0.69 -19.49
CA LEU A 514 20.01 -0.06 -19.72
C LEU A 514 20.28 -1.33 -20.53
N THR A 515 19.73 -2.43 -20.05
CA THR A 515 19.71 -3.66 -20.83
C THR A 515 18.78 -3.54 -22.04
N PRO A 516 18.98 -4.34 -23.12
CA PRO A 516 18.09 -4.33 -24.29
C PRO A 516 16.62 -4.59 -23.91
N THR A 517 16.37 -5.44 -22.92
CA THR A 517 15.03 -5.77 -22.43
C THR A 517 14.37 -4.60 -21.70
N GLN A 518 15.12 -3.87 -20.85
CA GLN A 518 14.64 -2.66 -20.20
C GLN A 518 14.26 -1.59 -21.24
N LYS A 519 15.10 -1.41 -22.23
CA LYS A 519 14.87 -0.47 -23.32
C LYS A 519 13.60 -0.80 -24.10
N ALA A 520 13.41 -2.09 -24.48
CA ALA A 520 12.21 -2.55 -25.16
C ALA A 520 10.93 -2.33 -24.33
N THR A 521 11.00 -2.55 -23.01
CA THR A 521 9.85 -2.31 -22.11
C THR A 521 9.48 -0.83 -22.05
N LEU A 522 10.45 0.07 -21.92
CA LEU A 522 10.21 1.50 -21.90
C LEU A 522 9.64 2.02 -23.23
N LEU A 523 10.12 1.50 -24.36
CA LEU A 523 9.61 1.81 -25.70
C LEU A 523 8.15 1.34 -25.87
N ARG A 524 7.83 0.14 -25.37
CA ARG A 524 6.45 -0.39 -25.40
C ARG A 524 5.49 0.48 -24.56
N VAL A 525 5.90 0.94 -23.39
CA VAL A 525 5.09 1.85 -22.55
C VAL A 525 4.88 3.21 -23.24
N ALA A 526 5.88 3.69 -24.01
CA ALA A 526 5.81 4.91 -24.80
C ALA A 526 5.04 4.75 -26.13
N ASP A 527 4.57 3.54 -26.44
CA ASP A 527 3.93 3.21 -27.72
C ASP A 527 4.82 3.56 -28.95
N LEU A 528 6.11 3.25 -28.82
CA LEU A 528 7.11 3.44 -29.87
C LEU A 528 7.51 2.05 -30.44
N ARG A 529 7.75 1.99 -31.77
CA ARG A 529 8.18 0.72 -32.42
C ARG A 529 9.69 0.56 -32.30
N ASP A 530 10.17 -0.68 -32.16
CA ASP A 530 11.60 -1.03 -32.07
C ASP A 530 12.41 -0.60 -33.31
N THR A 531 11.76 -0.38 -34.46
CA THR A 531 12.37 0.09 -35.69
C THR A 531 12.80 1.56 -35.65
N ASP A 532 12.30 2.33 -34.70
CA ASP A 532 12.65 3.73 -34.48
C ASP A 532 13.98 3.90 -33.73
N SER A 533 14.79 2.84 -33.66
CA SER A 533 16.05 2.75 -32.90
C SER A 533 17.21 3.63 -33.42
N SER A 534 17.07 4.30 -34.58
CA SER A 534 17.94 5.40 -34.97
C SER A 534 17.26 6.74 -34.62
N TYR A 535 17.27 7.06 -33.34
CA TYR A 535 16.66 8.28 -32.81
C TYR A 535 17.31 9.56 -33.35
N ASN A 536 16.98 9.91 -34.57
CA ASN A 536 17.07 11.28 -34.97
C ASN A 536 16.02 12.06 -34.19
N LYS A 537 16.46 12.83 -33.20
CA LYS A 537 15.65 13.65 -32.25
C LYS A 537 14.54 14.47 -32.90
N ASN A 538 14.53 14.57 -34.21
CA ASN A 538 13.63 15.41 -34.99
C ASN A 538 12.52 14.67 -35.78
N GLU A 539 12.52 13.35 -35.83
CA GLU A 539 11.65 12.56 -36.73
C GLU A 539 10.60 11.69 -36.03
N ILE A 540 10.44 11.82 -34.70
CA ILE A 540 9.37 11.11 -34.01
C ILE A 540 8.03 11.68 -34.47
N ASP A 541 7.23 10.85 -35.12
CA ASP A 541 5.89 11.22 -35.57
C ASP A 541 4.97 11.37 -34.35
N VAL A 542 4.52 12.60 -34.13
CA VAL A 542 3.63 12.97 -33.01
C VAL A 542 2.39 13.63 -33.62
N THR A 543 1.24 13.05 -33.37
CA THR A 543 -0.06 13.51 -33.83
C THR A 543 -0.68 14.52 -32.87
N ASP A 544 -1.71 15.23 -33.31
CA ASP A 544 -2.47 16.13 -32.43
C ASP A 544 -3.17 15.39 -31.28
N GLU A 545 -3.48 14.13 -31.46
CA GLU A 545 -4.07 13.27 -30.43
C GLU A 545 -3.12 13.03 -29.24
N ASP A 546 -1.81 12.99 -29.49
CA ASP A 546 -0.79 12.80 -28.46
C ASP A 546 -0.70 14.01 -27.51
N GLY A 547 -1.18 15.19 -27.95
CA GLY A 547 -1.24 16.41 -27.15
C GLY A 547 -2.48 16.53 -26.26
N ILE A 548 -3.45 15.63 -26.36
CA ILE A 548 -4.72 15.68 -25.64
C ILE A 548 -4.62 14.92 -24.32
N LEU A 549 -5.26 15.47 -23.26
CA LEU A 549 -5.37 14.78 -21.98
C LEU A 549 -6.24 13.52 -22.08
N SER A 550 -5.65 12.39 -21.71
CA SER A 550 -6.33 11.10 -21.62
C SER A 550 -6.60 10.73 -20.17
N ILE A 551 -7.88 10.61 -19.80
CA ILE A 551 -8.29 10.15 -18.47
C ILE A 551 -7.79 8.71 -18.21
N PRO A 552 -7.85 7.78 -19.15
CA PRO A 552 -7.23 6.46 -19.01
C PRO A 552 -5.75 6.52 -18.63
N ASN A 553 -4.94 7.34 -19.30
CA ASN A 553 -3.52 7.49 -18.98
C ASN A 553 -3.29 8.04 -17.55
N ALA A 554 -4.11 9.01 -17.14
CA ALA A 554 -4.05 9.49 -15.76
C ALA A 554 -4.39 8.40 -14.73
N ARG A 555 -5.39 7.56 -15.01
CA ARG A 555 -5.75 6.40 -14.17
C ARG A 555 -4.64 5.35 -14.13
N ARG A 556 -3.98 5.08 -15.25
CA ARG A 556 -2.81 4.18 -15.29
C ARG A 556 -1.70 4.70 -14.36
N MET A 557 -1.35 5.98 -14.47
CA MET A 557 -0.34 6.60 -13.58
C MET A 557 -0.73 6.52 -12.11
N LEU A 558 -2.00 6.73 -11.78
CA LEU A 558 -2.50 6.59 -10.40
C LEU A 558 -2.47 5.13 -9.92
N LYS A 559 -2.80 4.16 -10.78
CA LYS A 559 -2.70 2.72 -10.46
C LYS A 559 -1.25 2.35 -10.12
N TRP A 560 -0.28 2.81 -10.91
CA TRP A 560 1.14 2.56 -10.65
C TRP A 560 1.62 3.14 -9.32
N ILE A 561 1.15 4.36 -8.99
CA ILE A 561 1.47 4.95 -7.68
C ILE A 561 0.79 4.19 -6.55
N ALA A 562 -0.46 3.76 -6.72
CA ALA A 562 -1.16 2.97 -5.71
C ALA A 562 -0.46 1.63 -5.45
N GLU A 563 0.03 0.98 -6.48
CA GLU A 563 0.84 -0.24 -6.37
C GLU A 563 2.17 0.02 -5.63
N SER A 564 2.84 1.13 -5.97
CA SER A 564 4.05 1.56 -5.25
C SER A 564 3.79 1.86 -3.78
N VAL A 565 2.68 2.53 -3.47
CA VAL A 565 2.25 2.78 -2.07
C VAL A 565 1.98 1.47 -1.34
N LYS A 566 1.30 0.52 -1.98
CA LYS A 566 1.06 -0.81 -1.39
C LYS A 566 2.39 -1.49 -1.03
N ARG A 567 3.33 -1.53 -1.97
CA ARG A 567 4.66 -2.11 -1.72
C ARG A 567 5.40 -1.36 -0.60
N ALA A 568 5.33 -0.04 -0.58
CA ALA A 568 5.98 0.77 0.46
C ALA A 568 5.40 0.51 1.87
N LEU A 569 4.10 0.21 1.97
CA LEU A 569 3.47 -0.17 3.24
C LEU A 569 3.89 -1.55 3.73
N GLU A 570 4.04 -2.50 2.82
CA GLU A 570 4.37 -3.88 3.17
C GLU A 570 5.88 -4.10 3.36
N LEU A 571 6.71 -3.35 2.64
CA LEU A 571 8.17 -3.46 2.68
C LEU A 571 8.84 -2.46 3.63
N GLY A 572 8.23 -1.27 3.82
CA GLY A 572 8.80 -0.20 4.64
C GLY A 572 8.62 -0.42 6.15
N SER A 573 9.46 0.24 6.93
CA SER A 573 9.21 0.37 8.36
C SER A 573 8.12 1.41 8.60
N GLY A 574 7.15 1.12 9.46
CA GLY A 574 6.02 2.01 9.71
C GLY A 574 6.41 3.43 10.17
N SER A 575 7.62 3.61 10.71
CA SER A 575 8.16 4.91 11.11
C SER A 575 8.56 5.80 9.92
N GLU A 576 9.01 5.22 8.82
CA GLU A 576 9.45 5.95 7.62
C GLU A 576 8.30 6.16 6.60
N THR A 577 7.21 5.40 6.71
CA THR A 577 6.05 5.47 5.81
C THR A 577 5.60 6.90 5.48
N PRO A 578 5.48 7.85 6.44
CA PRO A 578 5.08 9.21 6.10
C PRO A 578 6.04 9.93 5.16
N LYS A 579 7.35 9.68 5.30
CA LYS A 579 8.37 10.28 4.42
C LYS A 579 8.30 9.68 3.03
N ASP A 580 8.19 8.36 2.93
CA ASP A 580 8.11 7.63 1.67
C ASP A 580 6.89 8.07 0.87
N VAL A 581 5.73 8.14 1.52
CA VAL A 581 4.48 8.61 0.91
C VAL A 581 4.59 10.07 0.47
N SER A 582 5.33 10.92 1.20
CA SER A 582 5.59 12.30 0.79
C SER A 582 6.43 12.37 -0.49
N VAL A 583 7.41 11.48 -0.67
CA VAL A 583 8.19 11.38 -1.91
C VAL A 583 7.28 10.97 -3.08
N LEU A 584 6.41 9.99 -2.88
CA LEU A 584 5.44 9.54 -3.89
C LEU A 584 4.42 10.64 -4.23
N LEU A 585 3.98 11.42 -3.24
CA LEU A 585 3.13 12.60 -3.47
C LEU A 585 3.82 13.62 -4.38
N ASN A 586 5.07 13.95 -4.10
CA ASN A 586 5.83 14.90 -4.92
C ASN A 586 5.94 14.44 -6.39
N LEU A 587 6.16 13.14 -6.61
CA LEU A 587 6.14 12.55 -7.94
C LEU A 587 4.76 12.68 -8.61
N LEU A 588 3.70 12.47 -7.86
CA LEU A 588 2.33 12.61 -8.34
C LEU A 588 2.04 14.05 -8.78
N LEU A 589 2.31 15.01 -7.90
CA LEU A 589 2.04 16.42 -8.15
C LEU A 589 2.87 16.96 -9.32
N THR A 590 4.13 16.52 -9.45
CA THR A 590 5.00 16.92 -10.56
C THR A 590 4.51 16.33 -11.88
N ASN A 591 4.29 15.02 -11.96
CA ASN A 591 3.98 14.37 -13.24
C ASN A 591 2.53 14.57 -13.67
N ILE A 592 1.56 14.35 -12.81
CA ILE A 592 0.14 14.53 -13.16
C ILE A 592 -0.28 15.99 -13.04
N GLY A 593 0.08 16.66 -11.93
CA GLY A 593 -0.30 18.05 -11.71
C GLY A 593 0.39 18.99 -12.69
N GLN A 594 1.72 19.08 -12.63
CA GLN A 594 2.46 20.09 -13.38
C GLN A 594 2.68 19.68 -14.85
N ILE A 595 3.27 18.50 -15.11
CA ILE A 595 3.67 18.11 -16.46
C ILE A 595 2.44 17.78 -17.31
N TYR A 596 1.47 17.07 -16.76
CA TYR A 596 0.34 16.61 -17.55
C TYR A 596 -0.80 17.65 -17.59
N VAL A 597 -1.39 18.00 -16.44
CA VAL A 597 -2.57 18.89 -16.39
C VAL A 597 -2.21 20.36 -16.65
N GLU A 598 -1.24 20.93 -15.91
CA GLU A 598 -0.92 22.34 -16.03
C GLU A 598 -0.39 22.70 -17.42
N THR A 599 0.39 21.82 -18.07
CA THR A 599 0.88 22.04 -19.44
C THR A 599 -0.26 22.13 -20.46
N THR A 600 -1.26 21.27 -20.37
CA THR A 600 -2.45 21.37 -21.25
C THR A 600 -3.23 22.66 -20.98
N LEU A 601 -3.40 23.02 -19.69
CA LEU A 601 -4.08 24.28 -19.34
C LEU A 601 -3.33 25.50 -19.89
N ASP A 602 -2.00 25.50 -19.82
CA ASP A 602 -1.18 26.55 -20.45
C ASP A 602 -1.38 26.60 -21.98
N ALA A 603 -1.48 25.40 -22.59
CA ALA A 603 -1.77 25.31 -24.03
C ALA A 603 -3.12 25.88 -24.40
N ILE A 604 -4.15 25.57 -23.64
CA ILE A 604 -5.50 26.09 -23.81
C ILE A 604 -5.54 27.61 -23.55
N SER A 605 -4.86 28.06 -22.48
CA SER A 605 -4.76 29.48 -22.15
C SER A 605 -4.11 30.32 -23.29
N ASP A 606 -3.02 29.79 -23.86
CA ASP A 606 -2.34 30.46 -25.02
C ASP A 606 -3.28 30.51 -26.22
N GLN A 607 -4.04 29.46 -26.51
CA GLN A 607 -5.04 29.45 -27.59
C GLN A 607 -6.16 30.44 -27.32
N ALA A 608 -6.69 30.49 -26.09
CA ALA A 608 -7.73 31.42 -25.70
C ALA A 608 -7.24 32.89 -25.85
N THR A 609 -6.05 33.20 -25.38
CA THR A 609 -5.47 34.55 -25.49
C THR A 609 -5.22 34.95 -26.93
N ALA A 610 -4.78 34.02 -27.78
CA ALA A 610 -4.61 34.29 -29.20
C ALA A 610 -5.93 34.68 -29.90
N GLN A 611 -7.07 34.17 -29.43
CA GLN A 611 -8.39 34.49 -29.95
C GLN A 611 -8.90 35.88 -29.51
N GLU A 612 -8.41 36.46 -28.42
CA GLU A 612 -8.87 37.76 -27.94
C GLU A 612 -8.65 38.89 -28.97
N THR A 613 -7.56 38.83 -29.71
CA THR A 613 -7.20 39.82 -30.72
C THR A 613 -7.65 39.46 -32.14
N SER A 614 -8.24 38.29 -32.32
CA SER A 614 -8.66 37.80 -33.63
C SER A 614 -9.66 38.72 -34.30
N LYS A 615 -9.50 38.91 -35.62
CA LYS A 615 -10.46 39.61 -36.47
C LYS A 615 -11.49 38.69 -37.10
N ILE A 616 -11.32 37.39 -36.97
CA ILE A 616 -12.16 36.33 -37.51
C ILE A 616 -12.98 35.78 -36.35
N GLU A 617 -14.06 35.02 -36.64
CA GLU A 617 -14.85 34.35 -35.66
C GLU A 617 -13.96 33.45 -34.78
N PRO A 618 -14.06 33.56 -33.44
CA PRO A 618 -13.22 32.81 -32.55
C PRO A 618 -13.44 31.29 -32.67
N ASP A 619 -12.34 30.56 -32.81
CA ASP A 619 -12.37 29.12 -32.76
C ASP A 619 -12.30 28.63 -31.28
N LEU A 620 -13.36 27.98 -30.82
CA LEU A 620 -13.50 27.47 -29.44
C LEU A 620 -13.38 25.94 -29.37
N ALA A 621 -12.84 25.31 -30.43
CA ALA A 621 -12.70 23.83 -30.50
C ALA A 621 -11.81 23.24 -29.40
N TYR A 622 -10.98 24.07 -28.76
CA TYR A 622 -10.13 23.66 -27.62
C TYR A 622 -10.88 23.49 -26.30
N LEU A 623 -12.09 24.05 -26.15
CA LEU A 623 -12.86 24.04 -24.92
C LEU A 623 -13.11 22.63 -24.33
N PRO A 624 -13.52 21.62 -25.10
CA PRO A 624 -13.77 20.27 -24.56
C PRO A 624 -12.56 19.65 -23.86
N SER A 625 -11.32 20.08 -24.20
CA SER A 625 -10.09 19.63 -23.56
C SER A 625 -9.96 20.07 -22.09
N LEU A 626 -10.78 21.02 -21.64
CA LEU A 626 -10.79 21.48 -20.26
C LEU A 626 -11.42 20.43 -19.31
N ARG A 627 -12.43 19.71 -19.79
CA ARG A 627 -13.13 18.70 -18.97
C ARG A 627 -12.23 17.56 -18.47
N PRO A 628 -11.40 16.93 -19.31
CA PRO A 628 -10.42 15.96 -18.85
C PRO A 628 -9.48 16.52 -17.78
N ALA A 629 -9.03 17.78 -17.91
CA ALA A 629 -8.18 18.41 -16.91
C ALA A 629 -8.85 18.49 -15.53
N ILE A 630 -10.11 18.93 -15.50
CA ILE A 630 -10.93 19.02 -14.27
C ILE A 630 -11.13 17.63 -13.66
N ILE A 631 -11.50 16.64 -14.47
CA ILE A 631 -11.72 15.27 -14.00
C ILE A 631 -10.43 14.65 -13.43
N ILE A 632 -9.32 14.80 -14.13
CA ILE A 632 -8.02 14.28 -13.69
C ILE A 632 -7.60 14.92 -12.37
N THR A 633 -7.75 16.25 -12.24
CA THR A 633 -7.45 16.97 -10.99
C THR A 633 -8.30 16.47 -9.83
N ARG A 634 -9.59 16.23 -10.08
CA ARG A 634 -10.51 15.72 -9.07
C ARG A 634 -10.13 14.30 -8.61
N ILE A 635 -9.84 13.40 -9.57
CA ILE A 635 -9.42 12.03 -9.25
C ILE A 635 -8.09 12.04 -8.50
N MET A 636 -7.13 12.86 -8.94
CA MET A 636 -5.84 13.05 -8.28
C MET A 636 -6.01 13.55 -6.84
N SER A 637 -6.77 14.62 -6.64
CA SER A 637 -7.05 15.18 -5.31
C SER A 637 -7.77 14.18 -4.39
N GLN A 638 -8.73 13.44 -4.92
CA GLN A 638 -9.43 12.40 -4.18
C GLN A 638 -8.46 11.29 -3.73
N PHE A 639 -7.61 10.79 -4.63
CA PHE A 639 -6.60 9.79 -4.31
C PHE A 639 -5.63 10.28 -3.23
N ILE A 640 -5.13 11.50 -3.35
CA ILE A 640 -4.24 12.09 -2.35
C ILE A 640 -4.91 12.14 -0.97
N ASN A 641 -6.14 12.64 -0.90
CA ASN A 641 -6.85 12.83 0.37
C ASN A 641 -7.29 11.50 1.01
N THR A 642 -7.68 10.52 0.19
CA THR A 642 -8.19 9.24 0.71
C THR A 642 -7.09 8.22 1.02
N VAL A 643 -5.95 8.30 0.35
CA VAL A 643 -4.85 7.34 0.49
C VAL A 643 -3.62 7.98 1.09
N LEU A 644 -2.98 8.93 0.38
CA LEU A 644 -1.65 9.40 0.76
C LEU A 644 -1.63 10.18 2.08
N ILE A 645 -2.58 11.10 2.28
CA ILE A 645 -2.63 11.92 3.50
C ILE A 645 -2.96 11.08 4.73
N ARG A 646 -3.81 10.06 4.59
CA ARG A 646 -4.12 9.14 5.69
C ARG A 646 -2.91 8.34 6.15
N LEU A 647 -2.07 7.90 5.22
CA LEU A 647 -0.85 7.18 5.54
C LEU A 647 0.21 8.03 6.24
N ALA A 648 0.10 9.34 6.17
CA ALA A 648 0.98 10.28 6.86
C ALA A 648 0.44 10.74 8.24
N GLU A 649 -0.64 10.15 8.76
CA GLU A 649 -1.26 10.56 10.04
C GLU A 649 -0.33 10.45 11.24
N SER A 650 0.60 9.51 11.23
CA SER A 650 1.58 9.32 12.30
C SER A 650 2.58 10.49 12.43
N ASN A 651 2.78 11.28 11.37
CA ASN A 651 3.69 12.43 11.37
C ASN A 651 2.97 13.71 10.93
N THR A 652 2.52 14.49 11.92
CA THR A 652 1.73 15.71 11.70
C THR A 652 2.46 16.78 10.87
N THR A 653 3.78 16.86 10.95
CA THR A 653 4.59 17.83 10.18
C THR A 653 4.62 17.45 8.71
N VAL A 654 4.91 16.18 8.41
CA VAL A 654 4.90 15.68 7.02
C VAL A 654 3.50 15.80 6.43
N ARG A 655 2.48 15.41 7.17
CA ARG A 655 1.08 15.52 6.75
C ARG A 655 0.70 16.95 6.36
N ARG A 656 0.99 17.94 7.22
CA ARG A 656 0.70 19.35 6.93
C ARG A 656 1.44 19.86 5.69
N ASN A 657 2.69 19.44 5.51
CA ASN A 657 3.44 19.78 4.31
C ASN A 657 2.79 19.20 3.06
N MET A 658 2.37 17.93 3.10
CA MET A 658 1.66 17.25 2.02
C MET A 658 0.33 17.96 1.69
N GLU A 659 -0.46 18.29 2.69
CA GLU A 659 -1.72 19.08 2.54
C GLU A 659 -1.46 20.44 1.88
N THR A 660 -0.41 21.13 2.31
CA THR A 660 -0.02 22.44 1.75
C THR A 660 0.42 22.34 0.29
N GLN A 661 1.25 21.36 -0.04
CA GLN A 661 1.70 21.14 -1.41
C GLN A 661 0.56 20.73 -2.34
N THR A 662 -0.32 19.86 -1.87
CA THR A 662 -1.52 19.43 -2.61
C THR A 662 -2.43 20.62 -2.88
N LYS A 663 -2.72 21.40 -1.85
CA LYS A 663 -3.54 22.61 -1.97
C LYS A 663 -2.93 23.59 -2.97
N ALA A 664 -1.63 23.88 -2.84
CA ALA A 664 -0.95 24.79 -3.76
C ALA A 664 -1.00 24.33 -5.22
N CYS A 665 -0.92 23.01 -5.47
CA CYS A 665 -1.07 22.45 -6.81
C CYS A 665 -2.50 22.61 -7.34
N VAL A 666 -3.50 22.25 -6.54
CA VAL A 666 -4.91 22.35 -6.92
C VAL A 666 -5.29 23.82 -7.15
N ASP A 667 -4.91 24.72 -6.25
CA ASP A 667 -5.17 26.16 -6.37
C ASP A 667 -4.58 26.75 -7.68
N ARG A 668 -3.35 26.33 -8.09
CA ARG A 668 -2.77 26.75 -9.37
C ARG A 668 -3.59 26.25 -10.56
N ILE A 669 -4.03 25.00 -10.54
CA ILE A 669 -4.87 24.43 -11.60
C ILE A 669 -6.21 25.15 -11.66
N GLU A 670 -6.83 25.44 -10.52
CA GLU A 670 -8.08 26.18 -10.44
C GLU A 670 -7.93 27.60 -10.96
N VAL A 671 -6.88 28.31 -10.60
CA VAL A 671 -6.59 29.66 -11.10
C VAL A 671 -6.43 29.66 -12.61
N LYS A 672 -5.68 28.69 -13.18
CA LYS A 672 -5.53 28.56 -14.64
C LYS A 672 -6.86 28.25 -15.31
N THR A 673 -7.63 27.32 -14.76
CA THR A 673 -8.93 26.92 -15.28
C THR A 673 -9.92 28.09 -15.28
N ASN A 674 -10.00 28.82 -14.16
CA ASN A 674 -10.85 30.01 -14.05
C ASN A 674 -10.38 31.12 -14.99
N GLY A 675 -9.09 31.31 -15.16
CA GLY A 675 -8.50 32.24 -16.14
C GLY A 675 -8.93 31.93 -17.58
N ILE A 676 -8.91 30.64 -17.97
CA ILE A 676 -9.35 30.20 -19.28
C ILE A 676 -10.85 30.47 -19.46
N ILE A 677 -11.68 30.14 -18.49
CA ILE A 677 -13.12 30.36 -18.52
C ILE A 677 -13.41 31.87 -18.67
N GLN A 678 -12.71 32.70 -17.93
CA GLN A 678 -12.84 34.15 -18.02
C GLN A 678 -12.38 34.71 -19.39
N SER A 679 -11.27 34.19 -19.96
CA SER A 679 -10.83 34.53 -21.31
C SER A 679 -11.88 34.17 -22.36
N VAL A 680 -12.47 32.97 -22.26
CA VAL A 680 -13.55 32.53 -23.15
C VAL A 680 -14.75 33.48 -23.07
N LEU A 681 -15.16 33.88 -21.87
CA LEU A 681 -16.23 34.85 -21.66
C LEU A 681 -15.88 36.19 -22.35
N THR A 682 -14.67 36.69 -22.13
CA THR A 682 -14.20 37.94 -22.71
C THR A 682 -14.13 37.87 -24.25
N VAL A 683 -13.58 36.81 -24.83
CA VAL A 683 -13.53 36.55 -26.26
C VAL A 683 -14.94 36.54 -26.87
N THR A 684 -15.85 35.86 -26.21
CA THR A 684 -17.25 35.78 -26.65
C THR A 684 -17.93 37.12 -26.67
N ILE A 685 -17.81 37.90 -25.58
CA ILE A 685 -18.39 39.25 -25.46
C ILE A 685 -17.80 40.21 -26.49
N ASN A 686 -16.48 40.17 -26.64
CA ASN A 686 -15.78 40.99 -27.63
C ASN A 686 -16.23 40.70 -29.06
N TRP A 687 -16.42 39.40 -29.39
CA TRP A 687 -16.90 39.04 -30.73
C TRP A 687 -18.33 39.49 -30.97
N ILE A 688 -19.23 39.28 -30.01
CA ILE A 688 -20.60 39.76 -30.09
C ILE A 688 -20.62 41.29 -30.23
N SER A 689 -19.79 42.00 -29.47
CA SER A 689 -19.65 43.46 -29.58
C SER A 689 -19.19 43.90 -30.99
N LYS A 690 -18.26 43.18 -31.62
CA LYS A 690 -17.85 43.42 -33.01
C LYS A 690 -18.97 43.16 -34.00
N LEU A 691 -19.73 42.09 -33.84
CA LEU A 691 -20.86 41.80 -34.70
C LEU A 691 -21.95 42.90 -34.59
N LEU A 692 -22.25 43.33 -33.37
CA LEU A 692 -23.17 44.44 -33.12
C LEU A 692 -22.67 45.76 -33.74
N ALA A 693 -21.34 46.02 -33.73
CA ALA A 693 -20.77 47.21 -34.35
C ALA A 693 -20.92 47.25 -35.88
N ASN A 694 -21.08 46.09 -36.52
CA ASN A 694 -21.28 45.99 -37.98
C ASN A 694 -22.72 46.24 -38.40
N GLN A 695 -23.68 46.42 -37.45
CA GLN A 695 -25.08 46.67 -37.77
C GLN A 695 -25.24 48.01 -38.44
N LYS A 696 -26.00 48.03 -39.53
CA LYS A 696 -26.20 49.24 -40.31
C LYS A 696 -27.20 50.15 -39.59
N LYS A 697 -26.95 51.46 -39.66
CA LYS A 697 -27.80 52.47 -39.00
C LYS A 697 -29.24 52.50 -39.50
N MET A 698 -29.47 52.00 -40.72
CA MET A 698 -30.82 52.04 -41.37
C MET A 698 -31.62 50.74 -41.19
N ASP A 699 -31.02 49.69 -40.56
CA ASP A 699 -31.71 48.41 -40.40
C ASP A 699 -33.04 48.51 -39.61
N PHE A 700 -33.12 49.51 -38.72
CA PHE A 700 -34.34 49.77 -37.91
C PHE A 700 -35.15 50.99 -38.42
N LYS A 701 -34.82 51.48 -39.60
CA LYS A 701 -35.54 52.51 -40.30
C LYS A 701 -35.67 52.22 -41.79
N PRO A 702 -36.24 51.03 -42.12
CA PRO A 702 -36.46 50.64 -43.49
C PRO A 702 -37.43 51.60 -44.20
N LYS A 703 -37.25 51.74 -45.54
CA LYS A 703 -38.22 52.52 -46.35
C LYS A 703 -39.40 51.61 -46.68
N ASP A 704 -40.60 52.17 -46.74
CA ASP A 704 -41.85 51.41 -47.00
C ASP A 704 -41.88 50.70 -48.34
N SER A 705 -40.91 50.94 -49.23
CA SER A 705 -40.77 50.26 -50.53
C SER A 705 -39.86 49.04 -50.49
N ASP A 706 -39.19 48.76 -49.41
CA ASP A 706 -38.26 47.67 -49.34
C ASP A 706 -39.00 46.34 -49.15
N LEU A 707 -38.77 45.36 -50.06
CA LEU A 707 -39.29 44.02 -49.93
C LEU A 707 -38.67 43.35 -48.69
N ILE A 708 -39.47 43.08 -47.68
CA ILE A 708 -39.06 42.47 -46.43
C ILE A 708 -39.09 40.94 -46.62
N GLU A 709 -37.99 40.33 -46.97
CA GLU A 709 -37.85 38.87 -47.08
C GLU A 709 -37.78 38.19 -45.70
N THR A 710 -37.15 38.83 -44.72
CA THR A 710 -36.96 38.28 -43.35
C THR A 710 -37.27 39.35 -42.32
N LEU A 711 -37.98 39.00 -41.27
CA LEU A 711 -38.30 39.87 -40.15
C LEU A 711 -37.16 40.00 -39.12
N GLN A 712 -36.02 39.40 -39.34
CA GLN A 712 -34.85 39.40 -38.43
C GLN A 712 -33.62 39.99 -39.17
N THR A 713 -32.83 40.77 -38.46
CA THR A 713 -31.61 41.34 -39.02
C THR A 713 -30.54 40.29 -39.19
N THR A 714 -29.67 40.43 -40.19
CA THR A 714 -28.53 39.55 -40.42
C THR A 714 -27.57 39.48 -39.24
N THR A 715 -27.41 40.60 -38.53
CA THR A 715 -26.64 40.70 -37.32
C THR A 715 -27.23 39.85 -36.20
N CYS A 716 -28.57 39.88 -36.01
CA CYS A 716 -29.25 39.05 -35.03
C CYS A 716 -29.05 37.56 -35.31
N LEU A 717 -29.20 37.15 -36.59
CA LEU A 717 -29.02 35.77 -37.01
C LEU A 717 -27.59 35.30 -36.74
N SER A 718 -26.55 36.11 -37.08
CA SER A 718 -25.15 35.81 -36.86
C SER A 718 -24.84 35.61 -35.38
N ILE A 719 -25.29 36.55 -34.53
CA ILE A 719 -25.09 36.49 -33.07
C ILE A 719 -25.80 35.27 -32.50
N SER A 720 -27.05 35.01 -32.86
CA SER A 720 -27.86 33.88 -32.39
C SER A 720 -27.18 32.54 -32.75
N THR A 721 -26.65 32.41 -33.98
CA THR A 721 -25.93 31.21 -34.41
C THR A 721 -24.66 31.03 -33.61
N PHE A 722 -23.89 32.10 -33.36
CA PHE A 722 -22.69 32.05 -32.55
C PHE A 722 -22.99 31.64 -31.09
N ILE A 723 -24.01 32.23 -30.44
CA ILE A 723 -24.44 31.86 -29.09
C ILE A 723 -24.90 30.41 -29.07
N SER A 724 -25.66 29.93 -30.05
CA SER A 724 -26.12 28.53 -30.12
C SER A 724 -24.92 27.56 -30.18
N ARG A 725 -23.84 27.92 -30.88
CA ARG A 725 -22.60 27.16 -30.91
C ARG A 725 -21.94 27.11 -29.56
N ILE A 726 -21.88 28.21 -28.82
CA ILE A 726 -21.35 28.28 -27.47
C ILE A 726 -22.20 27.41 -26.53
N THR A 727 -23.52 27.48 -26.63
CA THR A 727 -24.47 26.68 -25.86
C THR A 727 -24.21 25.17 -26.04
N SER A 728 -23.74 24.73 -27.20
CA SER A 728 -23.38 23.35 -27.48
C SER A 728 -22.00 22.94 -26.99
N LEU A 729 -21.03 23.86 -27.01
CA LEU A 729 -19.61 23.57 -26.68
C LEU A 729 -19.30 23.67 -25.17
N VAL A 730 -19.83 24.69 -24.49
CA VAL A 730 -19.50 24.93 -23.07
C VAL A 730 -19.91 23.79 -22.14
N PRO A 731 -21.07 23.13 -22.30
CA PRO A 731 -21.43 21.96 -21.47
C PRO A 731 -20.49 20.74 -21.65
N GLN A 732 -19.74 20.71 -22.76
CA GLN A 732 -18.72 19.67 -22.97
C GLN A 732 -17.46 19.95 -22.16
N ALA A 733 -17.19 21.20 -21.82
CA ALA A 733 -16.02 21.66 -21.09
C ALA A 733 -16.23 21.71 -19.57
N ILE A 734 -17.33 22.29 -19.15
CA ILE A 734 -17.67 22.51 -17.73
C ILE A 734 -19.11 22.02 -17.45
N ASP A 735 -19.38 21.68 -16.20
CA ASP A 735 -20.68 21.20 -15.75
C ASP A 735 -21.08 21.79 -14.38
N GLY A 736 -22.27 21.44 -13.94
CA GLY A 736 -22.81 21.79 -12.62
C GLY A 736 -22.90 23.31 -12.38
N GLN A 737 -22.54 23.74 -11.18
CA GLN A 737 -22.62 25.13 -10.75
C GLN A 737 -21.71 26.08 -11.58
N ASN A 738 -20.57 25.58 -12.06
CA ASN A 738 -19.67 26.39 -12.89
C ASN A 738 -20.27 26.70 -14.26
N LEU A 739 -20.98 25.73 -14.85
CA LEU A 739 -21.73 25.96 -16.09
C LEU A 739 -22.85 26.99 -15.90
N GLU A 740 -23.59 26.86 -14.79
CA GLU A 740 -24.66 27.80 -14.44
C GLU A 740 -24.11 29.23 -14.20
N ALA A 741 -23.01 29.33 -13.44
CA ALA A 741 -22.37 30.62 -13.18
C ALA A 741 -21.86 31.28 -14.48
N PHE A 742 -21.16 30.51 -15.34
CA PHE A 742 -20.70 31.00 -16.65
C PHE A 742 -21.89 31.45 -17.52
N SER A 743 -22.94 30.65 -17.61
CA SER A 743 -24.13 30.91 -18.42
C SER A 743 -24.84 32.18 -17.94
N ASN A 744 -24.97 32.37 -16.65
CA ASN A 744 -25.55 33.57 -16.04
C ASN A 744 -24.73 34.80 -16.36
N MET A 745 -23.39 34.75 -16.17
CA MET A 745 -22.51 35.86 -16.48
C MET A 745 -22.56 36.22 -17.96
N LEU A 746 -22.53 35.20 -18.83
CA LEU A 746 -22.63 35.40 -20.28
C LEU A 746 -23.95 36.08 -20.66
N ALA A 747 -25.07 35.55 -20.19
CA ALA A 747 -26.39 36.09 -20.48
C ALA A 747 -26.58 37.56 -20.01
N ILE A 748 -26.10 37.88 -18.80
CA ILE A 748 -26.13 39.22 -18.25
C ILE A 748 -25.30 40.21 -19.12
N ASN A 749 -24.06 39.82 -19.46
CA ASN A 749 -23.19 40.67 -20.29
C ASN A 749 -23.78 40.89 -21.69
N ILE A 750 -24.33 39.83 -22.31
CA ILE A 750 -25.01 40.00 -23.61
C ILE A 750 -26.22 40.89 -23.50
N ARG A 751 -27.06 40.73 -22.49
CA ARG A 751 -28.20 41.61 -22.23
C ARG A 751 -27.75 43.08 -22.15
N ASP A 752 -26.71 43.36 -21.38
CA ASP A 752 -26.20 44.71 -21.17
C ASP A 752 -25.63 45.30 -22.47
N LEU A 753 -24.89 44.48 -23.24
CA LEU A 753 -24.43 44.89 -24.59
C LEU A 753 -25.59 45.23 -25.52
N LEU A 754 -26.64 44.40 -25.53
CA LEU A 754 -27.80 44.65 -26.37
C LEU A 754 -28.56 45.93 -25.91
N PHE A 755 -28.65 46.16 -24.61
CA PHE A 755 -29.24 47.40 -24.09
C PHE A 755 -28.50 48.64 -24.64
N GLU A 756 -27.18 48.66 -24.47
CA GLU A 756 -26.38 49.77 -24.95
C GLU A 756 -26.36 49.89 -26.49
N HIS A 757 -26.49 48.77 -27.18
CA HIS A 757 -26.54 48.76 -28.64
C HIS A 757 -27.80 49.35 -29.18
N PHE A 758 -28.99 48.90 -28.69
CA PHE A 758 -30.28 49.40 -29.22
C PHE A 758 -30.59 50.84 -28.83
N LYS A 759 -30.01 51.39 -27.77
CA LYS A 759 -30.06 52.83 -27.44
C LYS A 759 -29.43 53.73 -28.51
N LYS A 760 -28.66 53.21 -29.44
CA LYS A 760 -28.00 54.01 -30.48
C LYS A 760 -28.85 54.30 -31.70
N PHE A 761 -29.92 53.51 -31.93
CA PHE A 761 -30.72 53.58 -33.17
C PHE A 761 -31.97 54.42 -33.05
N GLN A 762 -32.33 55.13 -34.13
CA GLN A 762 -33.65 55.70 -34.29
C GLN A 762 -34.56 54.68 -35.01
N VAL A 763 -35.78 54.51 -34.55
CA VAL A 763 -36.65 53.41 -34.94
C VAL A 763 -37.96 53.92 -35.46
N ASN A 764 -38.35 53.52 -36.68
CA ASN A 764 -39.68 53.75 -37.20
C ASN A 764 -40.66 52.58 -36.84
N ALA A 765 -41.92 52.71 -37.18
CA ALA A 765 -42.93 51.69 -36.84
C ALA A 765 -42.58 50.31 -37.36
N THR A 766 -42.10 50.21 -38.62
CA THR A 766 -41.66 48.96 -39.25
C THR A 766 -40.38 48.44 -38.59
N GLY A 767 -39.43 49.31 -38.28
CA GLY A 767 -38.19 48.94 -37.58
C GLY A 767 -38.43 48.45 -36.16
N GLY A 768 -39.51 48.91 -35.52
CA GLY A 768 -39.95 48.39 -34.21
C GLY A 768 -40.30 46.90 -34.28
N LEU A 769 -40.89 46.42 -35.34
CA LEU A 769 -41.19 45.02 -35.55
C LEU A 769 -39.87 44.21 -35.68
N PHE A 770 -38.87 44.68 -36.40
CA PHE A 770 -37.55 44.05 -36.49
C PHE A 770 -36.88 43.94 -35.13
N ILE A 771 -36.89 45.04 -34.35
CA ILE A 771 -36.35 45.01 -33.01
C ILE A 771 -37.06 43.97 -32.13
N ALA A 772 -38.37 43.93 -32.16
CA ALA A 772 -39.13 42.98 -31.36
C ALA A 772 -38.86 41.53 -31.74
N GLN A 773 -38.70 41.24 -33.02
CA GLN A 773 -38.31 39.91 -33.51
C GLN A 773 -36.86 39.57 -33.15
N ASP A 774 -35.94 40.50 -33.32
CA ASP A 774 -34.55 40.32 -32.91
C ASP A 774 -34.43 40.07 -31.42
N MET A 775 -35.14 40.85 -30.59
CA MET A 775 -35.17 40.64 -29.14
C MET A 775 -35.77 39.31 -28.74
N SER A 776 -36.87 38.90 -29.39
CA SER A 776 -37.48 37.58 -29.19
C SER A 776 -36.51 36.45 -29.54
N LYS A 777 -35.75 36.60 -30.63
CA LYS A 777 -34.73 35.65 -31.06
C LYS A 777 -33.57 35.58 -30.09
N TYR A 778 -33.05 36.70 -29.59
CA TYR A 778 -32.03 36.74 -28.57
C TYR A 778 -32.46 36.08 -27.29
N VAL A 779 -33.70 36.38 -26.79
CA VAL A 779 -34.24 35.76 -25.58
C VAL A 779 -34.37 34.27 -25.76
N SER A 780 -34.93 33.80 -26.88
CA SER A 780 -35.04 32.33 -27.15
C SER A 780 -33.72 31.64 -27.23
N THR A 781 -32.70 32.30 -27.79
CA THR A 781 -31.34 31.75 -27.88
C THR A 781 -30.62 31.74 -26.51
N LEU A 782 -30.80 32.81 -25.72
CA LEU A 782 -30.20 32.88 -24.38
C LEU A 782 -30.87 31.91 -23.38
N LYS A 783 -32.19 31.66 -23.54
CA LYS A 783 -32.90 30.62 -22.76
C LYS A 783 -32.40 29.19 -23.03
N GLY A 784 -31.67 28.96 -24.12
CA GLY A 784 -30.94 27.72 -24.41
C GLY A 784 -29.75 27.49 -23.48
N LEU A 785 -29.26 28.52 -22.75
CA LEU A 785 -28.21 28.40 -21.74
C LEU A 785 -28.77 27.87 -20.41
N SER A 786 -27.94 27.29 -19.57
CA SER A 786 -28.29 26.82 -18.23
C SER A 786 -28.38 28.01 -17.26
N LEU A 787 -29.52 28.70 -17.28
CA LEU A 787 -29.72 29.93 -16.52
C LEU A 787 -30.46 29.67 -15.18
N THR A 788 -30.14 30.51 -14.19
CA THR A 788 -30.99 30.61 -12.99
C THR A 788 -32.31 31.33 -13.31
N LYS A 789 -33.34 31.09 -12.53
CA LYS A 789 -34.64 31.74 -12.68
C LYS A 789 -34.53 33.28 -12.63
N GLU A 790 -33.60 33.80 -11.83
CA GLU A 790 -33.36 35.24 -11.69
C GLU A 790 -32.75 35.82 -12.98
N THR A 791 -31.74 35.13 -13.54
CA THR A 791 -31.11 35.53 -14.79
C THR A 791 -32.06 35.37 -15.98
N GLU A 792 -32.87 34.31 -16.03
CA GLU A 792 -33.89 34.13 -17.05
C GLU A 792 -34.91 35.29 -17.03
N SER A 793 -35.39 35.64 -15.85
CA SER A 793 -36.26 36.79 -15.67
C SER A 793 -35.60 38.12 -16.10
N SER A 794 -34.31 38.25 -15.84
CA SER A 794 -33.49 39.40 -16.26
C SER A 794 -33.33 39.50 -17.78
N VAL A 795 -33.20 38.36 -18.47
CA VAL A 795 -33.10 38.27 -19.94
C VAL A 795 -34.46 38.56 -20.62
N GLU A 796 -35.58 38.14 -20.00
CA GLU A 796 -36.90 38.45 -20.54
C GLU A 796 -37.21 39.94 -20.69
N VAL A 797 -36.49 40.79 -19.96
CA VAL A 797 -36.56 42.25 -20.13
C VAL A 797 -36.26 42.69 -21.55
N LEU A 798 -35.46 41.96 -22.28
CA LEU A 798 -35.19 42.24 -23.71
C LEU A 798 -36.47 42.20 -24.55
N SER A 799 -37.34 41.22 -24.34
CA SER A 799 -38.67 41.15 -25.01
C SER A 799 -39.53 42.33 -24.61
N GLU A 800 -39.49 42.76 -23.39
CA GLU A 800 -40.21 43.94 -22.93
C GLU A 800 -39.74 45.20 -23.65
N ILE A 801 -38.43 45.36 -23.83
CA ILE A 801 -37.87 46.49 -24.59
C ILE A 801 -38.30 46.46 -26.04
N GLY A 802 -38.25 45.26 -26.68
CA GLY A 802 -38.75 45.09 -28.06
C GLY A 802 -40.18 45.57 -28.21
N ASN A 803 -41.04 45.23 -27.26
CA ASN A 803 -42.42 45.65 -27.25
C ASN A 803 -42.61 47.17 -27.10
N LEU A 804 -41.70 47.89 -26.40
CA LEU A 804 -41.76 49.35 -26.27
C LEU A 804 -41.74 50.08 -27.61
N PHE A 805 -41.14 49.48 -28.65
CA PHE A 805 -41.08 50.07 -29.99
C PHE A 805 -42.34 49.84 -30.82
N ILE A 806 -43.23 48.89 -30.40
CA ILE A 806 -44.45 48.54 -31.17
C ILE A 806 -45.70 49.14 -30.55
N ILE A 807 -45.77 49.16 -29.20
CA ILE A 807 -47.01 49.55 -28.51
C ILE A 807 -47.35 51.02 -28.68
N GLY A 808 -48.62 51.31 -28.76
CA GLY A 808 -49.12 52.66 -28.90
C GLY A 808 -49.04 53.49 -27.59
N PRO A 809 -49.31 54.85 -27.68
CA PRO A 809 -49.15 55.75 -26.52
C PRO A 809 -49.97 55.36 -25.29
N GLU A 810 -51.13 54.75 -25.47
CA GLU A 810 -51.98 54.36 -24.32
C GLU A 810 -51.39 53.15 -23.57
N ALA A 811 -50.95 52.15 -24.30
CA ALA A 811 -50.27 51.02 -23.72
C ALA A 811 -48.92 51.36 -23.08
N LEU A 812 -48.20 52.35 -23.67
CA LEU A 812 -46.98 52.94 -23.06
C LEU A 812 -47.26 53.61 -21.72
N ARG A 813 -48.43 54.32 -21.62
CA ARG A 813 -48.86 54.99 -20.38
C ARG A 813 -49.19 53.96 -19.30
N GLU A 814 -49.86 52.88 -19.65
CA GLU A 814 -50.17 51.81 -18.73
C GLU A 814 -48.89 51.13 -18.25
N ARG A 815 -47.96 50.83 -19.14
CA ARG A 815 -46.65 50.23 -18.83
C ARG A 815 -45.84 51.14 -17.89
N SER A 816 -45.84 52.44 -18.15
CA SER A 816 -45.17 53.41 -17.28
C SER A 816 -45.75 53.44 -15.88
N ARG A 817 -47.08 53.34 -15.73
CA ARG A 817 -47.78 53.23 -14.44
C ARG A 817 -47.42 51.99 -13.67
N ASN A 818 -47.36 50.86 -14.36
CA ASN A 818 -46.93 49.57 -13.75
C ASN A 818 -45.51 49.62 -13.24
N LEU A 819 -44.58 50.29 -13.92
CA LEU A 819 -43.21 50.55 -13.46
C LEU A 819 -43.18 51.47 -12.21
N GLN A 820 -44.12 52.40 -12.07
CA GLN A 820 -44.18 53.28 -10.90
C GLN A 820 -44.77 52.61 -9.68
N GLN A 821 -45.68 51.65 -9.82
CA GLN A 821 -46.39 50.98 -8.73
C GLN A 821 -45.59 49.86 -8.05
N GLY A 822 -44.38 49.58 -8.51
CA GLY A 822 -43.47 48.67 -7.80
C GLY A 822 -43.92 47.21 -7.68
N GLY A 823 -44.68 46.71 -8.62
CA GLY A 823 -45.11 45.32 -8.70
C GLY A 823 -43.89 44.36 -8.68
N ALA A 824 -44.08 43.18 -8.04
CA ALA A 824 -43.08 42.17 -7.86
C ALA A 824 -42.49 41.67 -9.21
N GLY A 825 -41.51 42.36 -9.71
CA GLY A 825 -40.86 42.13 -10.99
C GLY A 825 -40.28 43.43 -11.56
N LYS A 826 -39.29 44.03 -10.85
CA LYS A 826 -38.48 45.14 -11.38
C LYS A 826 -37.68 44.65 -12.59
N LYS A 827 -38.36 44.52 -13.76
CA LYS A 827 -37.69 44.00 -14.93
C LYS A 827 -36.96 45.14 -15.68
N LEU A 828 -37.51 46.37 -15.77
CA LEU A 828 -36.92 47.48 -16.48
C LEU A 828 -36.78 48.71 -15.58
N GLN A 829 -35.65 49.42 -15.67
CA GLN A 829 -35.46 50.68 -14.92
C GLN A 829 -36.16 51.85 -15.63
N LYS A 830 -36.60 52.86 -14.89
CA LYS A 830 -37.24 54.07 -15.47
C LYS A 830 -36.32 54.81 -16.45
N SER A 831 -35.02 54.88 -16.12
CA SER A 831 -33.98 55.44 -16.97
C SER A 831 -33.91 54.76 -18.35
N ASP A 832 -33.97 53.44 -18.36
CA ASP A 832 -33.85 52.67 -19.58
C ASP A 832 -35.13 52.79 -20.42
N PHE A 833 -36.33 52.69 -19.77
CA PHE A 833 -37.60 52.90 -20.41
C PHE A 833 -37.62 54.25 -21.16
N ARG A 834 -37.25 55.32 -20.47
CA ARG A 834 -37.16 56.65 -21.09
C ARG A 834 -36.22 56.69 -22.28
N ALA A 835 -35.00 56.08 -22.10
CA ALA A 835 -33.99 56.06 -23.12
C ALA A 835 -34.48 55.37 -24.43
N PHE A 836 -35.18 54.26 -24.34
CA PHE A 836 -35.73 53.53 -25.48
C PHE A 836 -36.91 54.22 -26.14
N VAL A 837 -37.85 54.75 -25.35
CA VAL A 837 -39.03 55.45 -25.89
C VAL A 837 -38.63 56.74 -26.63
N MET A 838 -37.55 57.44 -26.19
CA MET A 838 -37.01 58.61 -26.91
C MET A 838 -36.43 58.26 -28.30
N LYS A 839 -36.12 56.99 -28.57
CA LYS A 839 -35.59 56.54 -29.87
C LYS A 839 -36.62 56.25 -30.93
N ARG A 840 -37.90 56.27 -30.57
CA ARG A 840 -39.02 56.12 -31.52
C ARG A 840 -39.16 57.35 -32.41
N ASP A 841 -39.53 57.18 -33.65
CA ASP A 841 -39.83 58.26 -34.58
C ASP A 841 -40.98 59.13 -34.09
N ASP A 842 -41.98 58.50 -33.43
CA ASP A 842 -43.15 59.17 -32.84
C ASP A 842 -42.90 59.76 -31.45
N SER A 843 -41.65 59.73 -30.97
CA SER A 843 -41.27 60.24 -29.64
C SER A 843 -41.66 61.76 -29.43
N GLY A 844 -41.76 62.51 -30.51
CA GLY A 844 -42.20 63.88 -30.52
C GLY A 844 -43.75 64.11 -30.46
N SER A 845 -44.52 63.02 -30.59
CA SER A 845 -45.98 63.06 -30.54
C SER A 845 -46.53 63.47 -29.16
N VAL A 846 -47.66 64.19 -29.08
CA VAL A 846 -48.24 64.59 -27.83
C VAL A 846 -48.56 63.45 -26.89
N GLY A 847 -48.96 62.28 -27.46
CA GLY A 847 -49.28 61.11 -26.70
C GLY A 847 -48.03 60.48 -25.98
N VAL A 848 -46.90 60.38 -26.70
CA VAL A 848 -45.66 59.86 -26.17
C VAL A 848 -44.99 60.85 -25.24
N GLN A 849 -44.98 62.12 -25.58
CA GLN A 849 -44.43 63.16 -24.71
C GLN A 849 -45.16 63.23 -23.36
N SER A 850 -46.46 62.99 -23.33
CA SER A 850 -47.22 62.92 -22.07
C SER A 850 -46.81 61.76 -21.17
N VAL A 851 -46.40 60.63 -21.76
CA VAL A 851 -45.82 59.45 -21.04
C VAL A 851 -44.47 59.81 -20.51
N LEU A 852 -43.59 60.40 -21.31
CA LEU A 852 -42.20 60.75 -20.94
C LEU A 852 -42.19 61.84 -19.84
N ALA A 853 -43.15 62.78 -19.81
CA ALA A 853 -43.31 63.80 -18.74
C ALA A 853 -43.83 63.21 -17.43
N GLY A 854 -44.53 62.05 -17.47
CA GLY A 854 -45.05 61.36 -16.31
C GLY A 854 -44.09 60.36 -15.65
N LEU A 855 -42.92 60.06 -16.26
CA LEU A 855 -41.87 59.16 -15.72
C LEU A 855 -40.97 59.93 -14.75
#